data_1670facb059b12deb3fea0ce90da4184
#
_entry.id   1670facb059b12deb3fea0ce90da4184
#
_cell.length_a   1.000
_cell.length_b   1.000
_cell.length_c   1.000
_cell.angle_alpha   90.00
_cell.angle_beta   90.00
_cell.angle_gamma   90.00
#
_symmetry.space_group_name_H-M   'P 1'
#
loop_
_entity.id
_entity.type
_entity.pdbx_description
1 polymer ?
#
loop_
_entity_poly.entity_id
_entity_poly.type
_entity_poly.pdbx_seq_one_letter_code
_entity_poly.pdbx_strand_id
1 'polypeptide(L)'
;MPDHSLFRLRILPWCIALAMSGSYSSVWAEDDIQFDSRFLELKGDTKIDLKRFSSQGYVEPGKYNLQVQLNKQPLAEEYDIYWYAGEDDASKSYACLTPELVAQFGLKEDVAKNLQWSHDAKCLKSGQLEGMEIKADLSQSALVISLPQAYLEYTYPDWDPPSRWDDGISGIVADYSINAQTRHEENGGDDSNEISGNGTVGVNLGPWRMRADWQTNYQHTRSNDDDEFSGDETQKKWEWSRYYAWRALPSLKAKLALGEDYLRSDIFDGFNYVGGSVSTDDQMLPPNLRGYAPDISGVAHTTAKVTVSQMGRVIYETQVPAGPFRIQDLGDSVSGTLHIRIEEQNGQVQEYDISTASMPYLTRPGQVRYKIMMGRPQEWGYHVEGEFFSDAEASWGIANGWSLYGGALGDENYQSAALGVGRDLSTFGAVAFDVTHSHTKLDKDTAYGKGSLDGNSFRVSYSKDFDQLNSRVTFAGYRFSEENFMTMSEYLDASDSGMVRTGNDKEMYTATYNQNFRDAGVSVYLNYTRHTYWDREEQTNYNIMLSHYFNMGSIRNVSISMTGYRYEYDNQADKGMYISLSMPWGDNSTVSYNGNYGSGTDSSQVGYFSRVDDATHYQLNVGTSDKHTSVDGYYSHDGSLAQVDLSANYHEGQYTSAGLSLQGGATLTAHGGALHRTQNMGGTRLLIDADGVADVPVEGNGAAVYTNMFGKAVVSDVNNYYRNQAYIDLNRLPENAEATQSVVQATLTEGAIGYRKFAVISGQKAMAVLRLSDGSHPPFGAEVKNDNEQTVGLVDDDGNVYLAGVKPGEHMSVFWSGVAHCDINLPDPLPADLFNGLLLPCQHKGNVAPITSPAVKPAIQEQTQRVTPTEPPTSISVNQ
;
A
#
# COMPACT_ATOMS: atom_id res chain seq x y z
N MET A 1 33.24 48.48 30.02
CA MET A 1 32.67 49.81 30.30
C MET A 1 32.10 50.36 29.01
N PRO A 2 30.86 50.90 28.97
CA PRO A 2 29.62 50.52 29.69
C PRO A 2 28.49 50.08 28.76
N ASP A 3 27.63 49.21 29.27
CA ASP A 3 26.16 49.20 29.25
C ASP A 3 25.40 50.05 28.25
N HIS A 4 24.72 49.34 27.35
CA HIS A 4 23.54 49.80 26.62
C HIS A 4 22.52 48.64 26.39
N SER A 5 21.94 48.12 27.44
CA SER A 5 20.93 47.05 27.35
C SER A 5 19.65 47.32 28.18
N LEU A 6 19.18 48.57 28.27
CA LEU A 6 17.98 48.87 29.08
C LEU A 6 16.90 49.74 28.38
N PHE A 7 16.91 49.86 27.05
CA PHE A 7 15.95 50.74 26.36
C PHE A 7 15.01 50.05 25.35
N ARG A 8 14.97 48.70 25.26
CA ARG A 8 14.08 48.03 24.29
C ARG A 8 12.84 47.33 24.86
N LEU A 9 12.55 47.44 26.14
CA LEU A 9 11.43 46.72 26.77
C LEU A 9 10.19 47.55 27.10
N ARG A 10 10.13 48.85 26.71
CA ARG A 10 8.98 49.70 27.03
C ARG A 10 8.11 50.16 25.86
N ILE A 11 8.43 49.76 24.63
CA ILE A 11 7.63 50.15 23.45
C ILE A 11 6.66 49.02 23.01
N LEU A 12 6.91 47.77 23.38
CA LEU A 12 6.09 46.62 22.98
C LEU A 12 4.65 46.66 23.50
N PRO A 13 4.33 47.05 24.74
CA PRO A 13 2.95 47.16 25.23
C PRO A 13 2.11 48.24 24.54
N TRP A 14 2.75 49.33 24.07
CA TRP A 14 2.04 50.43 23.39
C TRP A 14 1.70 50.10 21.93
N CYS A 15 2.54 49.31 21.23
CA CYS A 15 2.25 48.83 19.89
C CYS A 15 1.14 47.75 19.88
N ILE A 16 1.05 46.93 20.92
CA ILE A 16 -0.03 45.94 21.05
C ILE A 16 -1.37 46.64 21.42
N ALA A 17 -1.35 47.66 22.24
CA ALA A 17 -2.55 48.46 22.57
C ALA A 17 -3.09 49.27 21.39
N LEU A 18 -2.22 49.77 20.49
CA LEU A 18 -2.66 50.47 19.26
C LEU A 18 -3.14 49.48 18.17
N ALA A 19 -2.65 48.24 18.15
CA ALA A 19 -3.10 47.20 17.23
C ALA A 19 -4.47 46.59 17.62
N MET A 20 -4.83 46.65 18.91
CA MET A 20 -6.14 46.17 19.38
C MET A 20 -7.28 47.20 19.30
N SER A 21 -6.98 48.47 19.06
CA SER A 21 -8.01 49.54 18.91
C SER A 21 -8.46 49.75 17.46
N GLY A 22 -7.94 48.99 16.50
CA GLY A 22 -8.27 49.04 15.07
C GLY A 22 -9.14 47.91 14.52
N SER A 23 -9.64 47.03 15.38
CA SER A 23 -10.57 45.97 14.93
C SER A 23 -11.99 46.54 14.76
N TYR A 24 -12.19 47.32 13.71
CA TYR A 24 -13.55 47.47 13.18
C TYR A 24 -13.93 46.09 12.61
N SER A 25 -14.91 45.47 13.23
CA SER A 25 -15.67 44.40 12.63
C SER A 25 -16.25 44.93 11.31
N SER A 26 -15.63 44.58 10.20
CA SER A 26 -16.27 44.63 8.91
C SER A 26 -17.46 43.68 8.98
N VAL A 27 -18.63 44.20 9.21
CA VAL A 27 -19.89 43.57 8.84
C VAL A 27 -19.77 43.37 7.34
N TRP A 28 -19.62 42.13 6.90
CA TRP A 28 -19.76 41.79 5.50
C TRP A 28 -21.23 42.03 5.17
N ALA A 29 -21.53 43.16 4.56
CA ALA A 29 -22.80 43.33 3.86
C ALA A 29 -22.79 42.31 2.72
N GLU A 30 -23.82 41.48 2.64
CA GLU A 30 -24.15 40.72 1.41
C GLU A 30 -24.29 41.81 0.30
N ASP A 31 -23.25 41.95 -0.53
CA ASP A 31 -23.32 42.81 -1.69
C ASP A 31 -24.20 42.11 -2.73
N ASP A 32 -25.46 42.48 -2.78
CA ASP A 32 -26.36 42.15 -3.90
C ASP A 32 -25.76 42.70 -5.20
N ILE A 33 -25.32 41.79 -6.08
CA ILE A 33 -24.82 42.13 -7.41
C ILE A 33 -26.00 42.69 -8.23
N GLN A 34 -25.99 43.99 -8.52
CA GLN A 34 -27.02 44.63 -9.35
C GLN A 34 -26.66 44.45 -10.85
N PHE A 35 -27.39 43.60 -11.52
CA PHE A 35 -27.28 43.46 -12.97
C PHE A 35 -28.08 44.57 -13.66
N ASP A 36 -27.43 45.37 -14.54
CA ASP A 36 -28.08 46.32 -15.41
C ASP A 36 -28.58 45.59 -16.65
N SER A 37 -29.90 45.35 -16.73
CA SER A 37 -30.56 44.64 -17.84
C SER A 37 -30.36 45.31 -19.24
N ARG A 38 -29.80 46.55 -19.27
CA ARG A 38 -29.53 47.27 -20.52
C ARG A 38 -28.28 46.72 -21.27
N PHE A 39 -27.45 45.93 -20.60
CA PHE A 39 -26.29 45.28 -21.23
C PHE A 39 -26.60 43.92 -21.82
N LEU A 40 -27.78 43.37 -21.55
CA LEU A 40 -28.24 42.14 -22.17
C LEU A 40 -29.00 42.48 -23.45
N GLU A 41 -28.40 42.18 -24.62
CA GLU A 41 -29.09 42.28 -25.91
C GLU A 41 -30.15 41.17 -26.04
N LEU A 42 -31.29 41.36 -25.39
CA LEU A 42 -32.40 40.43 -25.46
C LEU A 42 -33.21 40.72 -26.73
N LYS A 43 -33.18 39.81 -27.71
CA LYS A 43 -34.10 39.82 -28.84
C LYS A 43 -35.43 39.24 -28.37
N GLY A 44 -36.41 40.14 -28.09
CA GLY A 44 -37.79 39.79 -27.78
C GLY A 44 -38.23 40.14 -26.35
N ASP A 45 -39.56 40.08 -26.10
CA ASP A 45 -40.25 40.45 -24.83
C ASP A 45 -40.02 39.49 -23.66
N THR A 46 -38.90 38.78 -23.61
CA THR A 46 -38.57 37.82 -22.56
C THR A 46 -38.04 38.57 -21.32
N LYS A 47 -38.88 38.72 -20.29
CA LYS A 47 -38.44 39.22 -18.96
C LYS A 47 -37.70 38.10 -18.26
N ILE A 48 -36.38 38.13 -18.29
CA ILE A 48 -35.56 37.26 -17.44
C ILE A 48 -35.55 37.86 -16.05
N ASP A 49 -35.92 37.07 -15.06
CA ASP A 49 -35.83 37.46 -13.65
C ASP A 49 -34.37 37.39 -13.15
N LEU A 50 -33.63 38.49 -13.33
CA LEU A 50 -32.23 38.62 -12.94
C LEU A 50 -32.02 38.65 -11.42
N LYS A 51 -33.09 38.78 -10.61
CA LYS A 51 -32.97 38.75 -9.13
C LYS A 51 -32.39 37.43 -8.61
N ARG A 52 -32.59 36.33 -9.35
CA ARG A 52 -32.03 35.03 -8.97
C ARG A 52 -30.50 34.99 -9.04
N PHE A 53 -29.91 35.79 -9.95
CA PHE A 53 -28.44 35.82 -10.15
C PHE A 53 -27.77 36.92 -9.34
N SER A 54 -28.53 37.74 -8.58
CA SER A 54 -27.99 38.79 -7.74
C SER A 54 -27.40 38.24 -6.40
N SER A 55 -27.78 37.03 -6.00
CA SER A 55 -27.25 36.36 -4.82
C SER A 55 -25.95 35.62 -5.15
N GLN A 56 -24.86 35.96 -4.50
CA GLN A 56 -23.57 35.30 -4.67
C GLN A 56 -23.70 33.80 -4.31
N GLY A 57 -23.33 32.92 -5.23
CA GLY A 57 -23.38 31.46 -5.01
C GLY A 57 -24.72 30.80 -5.34
N TYR A 58 -25.65 31.51 -6.00
CA TYR A 58 -26.87 30.89 -6.50
C TYR A 58 -26.53 29.83 -7.58
N VAL A 59 -27.06 28.63 -7.39
CA VAL A 59 -27.01 27.55 -8.40
C VAL A 59 -28.45 27.22 -8.81
N GLU A 60 -28.67 27.11 -10.09
CA GLU A 60 -30.01 26.79 -10.59
C GLU A 60 -30.46 25.39 -10.10
N PRO A 61 -31.72 25.23 -9.67
CA PRO A 61 -32.22 23.92 -9.27
C PRO A 61 -32.07 22.90 -10.38
N GLY A 62 -31.47 21.72 -10.04
CA GLY A 62 -31.15 20.69 -11.01
C GLY A 62 -30.23 19.61 -10.44
N LYS A 63 -29.88 18.66 -11.26
CA LYS A 63 -28.91 17.61 -10.96
C LYS A 63 -27.56 17.97 -11.56
N TYR A 64 -26.50 17.94 -10.76
CA TYR A 64 -25.13 18.23 -11.16
C TYR A 64 -24.22 17.10 -10.72
N ASN A 65 -23.37 16.60 -11.60
CA ASN A 65 -22.30 15.68 -11.24
C ASN A 65 -21.06 16.51 -10.89
N LEU A 66 -20.62 16.46 -9.61
CA LEU A 66 -19.58 17.32 -9.07
C LEU A 66 -18.55 16.53 -8.28
N GLN A 67 -17.29 16.92 -8.42
CA GLN A 67 -16.22 16.52 -7.52
C GLN A 67 -16.40 17.22 -6.17
N VAL A 68 -16.69 16.47 -5.12
CA VAL A 68 -16.86 17.05 -3.78
C VAL A 68 -15.51 17.20 -3.11
N GLN A 69 -15.24 18.41 -2.58
CA GLN A 69 -14.03 18.73 -1.82
C GLN A 69 -14.43 19.08 -0.39
N LEU A 70 -13.95 18.32 0.59
CA LEU A 70 -14.12 18.61 2.00
C LEU A 70 -12.85 19.26 2.55
N ASN A 71 -12.94 20.49 3.05
CA ASN A 71 -11.79 21.28 3.55
C ASN A 71 -10.62 21.31 2.54
N LYS A 72 -10.92 21.47 1.24
CA LYS A 72 -9.98 21.46 0.09
C LYS A 72 -9.39 20.10 -0.24
N GLN A 73 -9.81 19.04 0.42
CA GLN A 73 -9.42 17.67 0.07
C GLN A 73 -10.52 17.01 -0.77
N PRO A 74 -10.23 16.54 -1.99
CA PRO A 74 -11.23 15.87 -2.82
C PRO A 74 -11.65 14.54 -2.17
N LEU A 75 -12.94 14.22 -2.26
CA LEU A 75 -13.45 12.88 -1.97
C LEU A 75 -13.14 11.92 -3.13
N ALA A 76 -13.21 10.61 -2.86
CA ALA A 76 -12.75 9.58 -3.79
C ALA A 76 -13.55 9.51 -5.10
N GLU A 77 -14.80 9.95 -5.09
CA GLU A 77 -15.74 9.81 -6.20
C GLU A 77 -16.39 11.14 -6.54
N GLU A 78 -16.93 11.23 -7.75
CA GLU A 78 -17.83 12.30 -8.13
C GLU A 78 -19.24 11.95 -7.67
N TYR A 79 -20.00 12.95 -7.27
CA TYR A 79 -21.32 12.76 -6.69
C TYR A 79 -22.39 13.51 -7.50
N ASP A 80 -23.52 12.85 -7.70
CA ASP A 80 -24.73 13.45 -8.25
C ASP A 80 -25.40 14.31 -7.17
N ILE A 81 -25.21 15.61 -7.24
CA ILE A 81 -25.76 16.58 -6.28
C ILE A 81 -27.03 17.20 -6.86
N TYR A 82 -28.13 17.06 -6.13
CA TYR A 82 -29.37 17.75 -6.47
C TYR A 82 -29.43 19.11 -5.79
N TRP A 83 -29.67 20.15 -6.56
CA TRP A 83 -29.97 21.49 -6.06
C TRP A 83 -31.48 21.72 -6.01
N TYR A 84 -31.98 22.16 -4.85
CA TYR A 84 -33.37 22.51 -4.65
C TYR A 84 -33.52 24.04 -4.46
N ALA A 85 -34.64 24.63 -4.91
CA ALA A 85 -34.99 25.99 -4.58
C ALA A 85 -35.33 26.12 -3.08
N GLY A 86 -34.99 27.25 -2.46
CA GLY A 86 -35.36 27.51 -1.07
C GLY A 86 -36.88 27.51 -0.87
N GLU A 87 -37.33 26.82 0.20
CA GLU A 87 -38.76 26.73 0.52
C GLU A 87 -39.37 28.08 0.88
N ASP A 88 -38.63 28.94 1.55
CA ASP A 88 -39.05 30.26 2.00
C ASP A 88 -38.66 31.41 1.04
N ASP A 89 -37.67 31.19 0.16
CA ASP A 89 -37.12 32.21 -0.74
C ASP A 89 -36.61 31.58 -2.03
N ALA A 90 -37.33 31.73 -3.10
CA ALA A 90 -36.99 31.18 -4.41
C ALA A 90 -35.71 31.79 -5.05
N SER A 91 -35.16 32.87 -4.45
CA SER A 91 -33.89 33.47 -4.87
C SER A 91 -32.69 32.72 -4.24
N LYS A 92 -32.93 31.79 -3.35
CA LYS A 92 -31.90 30.94 -2.72
C LYS A 92 -32.05 29.51 -3.22
N SER A 93 -30.95 28.84 -3.29
CA SER A 93 -30.89 27.42 -3.61
C SER A 93 -29.93 26.70 -2.65
N TYR A 94 -30.13 25.40 -2.45
CA TYR A 94 -29.26 24.63 -1.57
C TYR A 94 -28.98 23.25 -2.12
N ALA A 95 -27.76 22.76 -1.86
CA ALA A 95 -27.32 21.44 -2.26
C ALA A 95 -27.88 20.36 -1.33
N CYS A 96 -28.41 19.29 -1.90
CA CYS A 96 -28.81 18.11 -1.17
C CYS A 96 -27.59 17.21 -0.88
N LEU A 97 -27.11 17.21 0.36
CA LEU A 97 -26.09 16.30 0.80
C LEU A 97 -26.74 14.99 1.25
N THR A 98 -26.56 13.92 0.49
CA THR A 98 -27.18 12.62 0.78
C THR A 98 -26.51 11.92 1.97
N PRO A 99 -27.17 10.95 2.64
CA PRO A 99 -26.57 10.18 3.73
C PRO A 99 -25.27 9.48 3.32
N GLU A 100 -25.21 8.95 2.10
CA GLU A 100 -24.04 8.29 1.54
C GLU A 100 -22.86 9.27 1.40
N LEU A 101 -23.13 10.48 0.89
CA LEU A 101 -22.11 11.52 0.78
C LEU A 101 -21.65 12.00 2.16
N VAL A 102 -22.59 12.24 3.10
CA VAL A 102 -22.25 12.70 4.46
C VAL A 102 -21.46 11.65 5.23
N ALA A 103 -21.69 10.36 4.99
CA ALA A 103 -20.90 9.28 5.59
C ALA A 103 -19.41 9.37 5.19
N GLN A 104 -19.12 9.93 4.01
CA GLN A 104 -17.73 10.15 3.53
C GLN A 104 -17.04 11.36 4.17
N PHE A 105 -17.73 12.17 4.97
CA PHE A 105 -17.11 13.36 5.60
C PHE A 105 -16.14 12.98 6.73
N GLY A 106 -16.25 11.75 7.29
CA GLY A 106 -15.47 11.36 8.45
C GLY A 106 -15.88 12.11 9.71
N LEU A 107 -17.19 12.21 9.96
CA LEU A 107 -17.73 12.82 11.16
C LEU A 107 -17.49 11.94 12.38
N LYS A 108 -17.25 12.55 13.54
CA LYS A 108 -17.21 11.85 14.80
C LYS A 108 -18.54 11.11 15.04
N GLU A 109 -18.47 9.94 15.67
CA GLU A 109 -19.61 9.03 15.84
C GLU A 109 -20.80 9.70 16.57
N ASP A 110 -20.51 10.52 17.59
CA ASP A 110 -21.51 11.29 18.34
C ASP A 110 -22.18 12.38 17.50
N VAL A 111 -21.45 13.00 16.58
CA VAL A 111 -21.98 13.98 15.63
C VAL A 111 -22.86 13.29 14.59
N ALA A 112 -22.35 12.23 13.96
CA ALA A 112 -23.04 11.49 12.91
C ALA A 112 -24.40 10.92 13.37
N LYS A 113 -24.47 10.39 14.60
CA LYS A 113 -25.73 9.85 15.18
C LYS A 113 -26.83 10.89 15.43
N ASN A 114 -26.47 12.15 15.59
CA ASN A 114 -27.41 13.22 15.92
C ASN A 114 -27.87 14.02 14.71
N LEU A 115 -27.45 13.67 13.50
CA LEU A 115 -27.85 14.37 12.27
C LEU A 115 -29.35 14.17 11.98
N GLN A 116 -30.01 15.24 11.53
CA GLN A 116 -31.39 15.23 11.07
C GLN A 116 -31.44 15.38 9.54
N TRP A 117 -32.43 14.72 8.96
CA TRP A 117 -32.59 14.63 7.52
C TRP A 117 -33.92 15.27 7.09
N SER A 118 -33.94 15.84 5.89
CA SER A 118 -35.10 16.41 5.22
C SER A 118 -35.39 15.63 3.93
N HIS A 119 -36.48 15.96 3.23
CA HIS A 119 -36.88 15.34 1.97
C HIS A 119 -36.92 13.79 2.02
N ASP A 120 -37.76 13.25 2.90
CA ASP A 120 -37.89 11.79 3.12
C ASP A 120 -36.55 11.11 3.48
N ALA A 121 -35.78 11.76 4.33
CA ALA A 121 -34.45 11.33 4.78
C ALA A 121 -33.35 11.28 3.68
N LYS A 122 -33.54 12.01 2.58
CA LYS A 122 -32.58 12.02 1.46
C LYS A 122 -31.54 13.13 1.55
N CYS A 123 -31.80 14.24 2.25
CA CYS A 123 -30.90 15.39 2.30
C CYS A 123 -30.60 15.76 3.75
N LEU A 124 -29.34 16.15 4.05
CA LEU A 124 -28.96 16.70 5.34
C LEU A 124 -29.73 18.00 5.58
N LYS A 125 -30.38 18.12 6.75
CA LYS A 125 -31.11 19.33 7.10
C LYS A 125 -30.16 20.50 7.29
N SER A 126 -30.46 21.62 6.70
CA SER A 126 -29.63 22.83 6.78
C SER A 126 -29.41 23.29 8.23
N GLY A 127 -28.22 23.81 8.55
CA GLY A 127 -27.87 24.36 9.87
C GLY A 127 -27.56 23.33 10.96
N GLN A 128 -27.47 22.02 10.66
CA GLN A 128 -27.14 20.99 11.64
C GLN A 128 -25.67 21.02 12.11
N LEU A 129 -24.77 21.45 11.25
CA LEU A 129 -23.34 21.59 11.54
C LEU A 129 -23.00 23.08 11.52
N GLU A 130 -22.90 23.70 12.69
CA GLU A 130 -22.60 25.13 12.82
C GLU A 130 -21.23 25.45 12.24
N GLY A 131 -21.17 26.47 11.38
CA GLY A 131 -19.95 26.87 10.67
C GLY A 131 -19.63 26.02 9.44
N MET A 132 -20.53 25.13 8.96
CA MET A 132 -20.41 24.48 7.67
C MET A 132 -20.77 25.47 6.56
N GLU A 133 -19.86 25.61 5.60
CA GLU A 133 -20.10 26.41 4.36
C GLU A 133 -20.07 25.49 3.14
N ILE A 134 -21.00 25.71 2.21
CA ILE A 134 -21.12 24.97 0.96
C ILE A 134 -21.03 25.94 -0.20
N LYS A 135 -20.08 25.77 -1.11
CA LYS A 135 -19.88 26.60 -2.29
C LYS A 135 -19.73 25.72 -3.53
N ALA A 136 -20.55 25.98 -4.55
CA ALA A 136 -20.35 25.36 -5.85
C ALA A 136 -19.37 26.18 -6.68
N ASP A 137 -18.41 25.54 -7.28
CA ASP A 137 -17.56 26.06 -8.35
C ASP A 137 -17.88 25.27 -9.64
N LEU A 138 -18.90 25.74 -10.33
CA LEU A 138 -19.33 25.07 -11.56
C LEU A 138 -18.30 25.18 -12.70
N SER A 139 -17.38 26.16 -12.63
CA SER A 139 -16.30 26.30 -13.61
C SER A 139 -15.28 25.18 -13.52
N GLN A 140 -15.12 24.60 -12.31
CA GLN A 140 -14.26 23.46 -12.02
C GLN A 140 -15.04 22.16 -11.79
N SER A 141 -16.36 22.17 -12.01
CA SER A 141 -17.25 21.04 -11.68
C SER A 141 -17.07 20.56 -10.25
N ALA A 142 -16.92 21.47 -9.29
CA ALA A 142 -16.60 21.15 -7.91
C ALA A 142 -17.65 21.68 -6.91
N LEU A 143 -17.91 20.88 -5.88
CA LEU A 143 -18.62 21.28 -4.67
C LEU A 143 -17.66 21.39 -3.51
N VAL A 144 -17.36 22.59 -3.06
CA VAL A 144 -16.45 22.85 -1.95
C VAL A 144 -17.24 22.98 -0.65
N ILE A 145 -16.98 22.07 0.28
CA ILE A 145 -17.58 22.04 1.63
C ILE A 145 -16.49 22.37 2.63
N SER A 146 -16.68 23.46 3.37
CA SER A 146 -15.82 23.82 4.51
C SER A 146 -16.53 23.41 5.79
N LEU A 147 -15.91 22.51 6.56
CA LEU A 147 -16.47 21.98 7.81
C LEU A 147 -15.47 22.16 8.95
N PRO A 148 -15.91 22.69 10.13
CA PRO A 148 -15.03 22.82 11.28
C PRO A 148 -14.43 21.49 11.72
N GLN A 149 -13.11 21.45 11.98
CA GLN A 149 -12.40 20.23 12.40
C GLN A 149 -12.94 19.63 13.71
N ALA A 150 -13.65 20.42 14.52
CA ALA A 150 -14.27 19.93 15.74
C ALA A 150 -15.29 18.80 15.51
N TYR A 151 -15.92 18.74 14.34
CA TYR A 151 -16.88 17.72 13.95
C TYR A 151 -16.25 16.50 13.30
N LEU A 152 -15.02 16.62 12.82
CA LEU A 152 -14.35 15.60 12.04
C LEU A 152 -13.53 14.64 12.92
N GLU A 153 -13.44 13.39 12.48
CA GLU A 153 -12.42 12.48 12.96
C GLU A 153 -11.04 13.02 12.59
N TYR A 154 -10.01 12.50 13.25
CA TYR A 154 -8.63 12.90 12.93
C TYR A 154 -8.29 12.51 11.49
N THR A 155 -7.71 13.46 10.74
CA THR A 155 -7.19 13.25 9.38
C THR A 155 -5.70 13.61 9.33
N TYR A 156 -4.97 12.94 8.45
CA TYR A 156 -3.56 13.22 8.18
C TYR A 156 -3.38 13.23 6.65
N PRO A 157 -2.41 13.96 6.07
CA PRO A 157 -2.14 13.89 4.63
C PRO A 157 -2.04 12.45 4.15
N ASP A 158 -2.81 12.12 3.10
CA ASP A 158 -2.91 10.80 2.47
C ASP A 158 -3.43 9.64 3.34
N TRP A 159 -3.80 9.87 4.60
CA TRP A 159 -4.47 8.90 5.45
C TRP A 159 -5.92 9.31 5.73
N ASP A 160 -6.85 8.42 5.47
CA ASP A 160 -8.26 8.65 5.71
C ASP A 160 -8.76 7.97 7.00
N PRO A 161 -9.77 8.54 7.69
CA PRO A 161 -10.37 7.92 8.86
C PRO A 161 -11.13 6.63 8.51
N PRO A 162 -11.40 5.75 9.50
CA PRO A 162 -12.07 4.47 9.31
C PRO A 162 -13.41 4.52 8.58
N SER A 163 -14.12 5.65 8.66
CA SER A 163 -15.40 5.89 7.97
C SER A 163 -15.28 5.90 6.44
N ARG A 164 -14.06 6.12 5.90
CA ARG A 164 -13.76 6.15 4.47
C ARG A 164 -13.10 4.88 3.94
N TRP A 165 -12.84 3.90 4.80
CA TRP A 165 -12.19 2.67 4.38
C TRP A 165 -13.15 1.77 3.61
N ASP A 166 -12.70 1.31 2.46
CA ASP A 166 -13.42 0.42 1.57
C ASP A 166 -12.87 -1.02 1.72
N ASP A 167 -13.74 -1.95 2.09
CA ASP A 167 -13.40 -3.38 2.15
C ASP A 167 -13.27 -4.00 0.75
N GLY A 168 -13.57 -3.26 -0.31
CA GLY A 168 -13.47 -3.72 -1.68
C GLY A 168 -14.52 -4.76 -2.06
N ILE A 169 -14.33 -5.35 -3.23
CA ILE A 169 -15.25 -6.34 -3.82
C ILE A 169 -14.77 -7.77 -3.58
N SER A 170 -15.70 -8.72 -3.67
CA SER A 170 -15.38 -10.15 -3.64
C SER A 170 -14.63 -10.59 -4.87
N GLY A 171 -13.63 -11.46 -4.69
CA GLY A 171 -12.82 -11.95 -5.80
C GLY A 171 -11.79 -12.98 -5.38
N ILE A 172 -11.09 -13.52 -6.37
CA ILE A 172 -10.03 -14.51 -6.23
C ILE A 172 -8.70 -13.83 -6.56
N VAL A 173 -7.67 -14.13 -5.79
CA VAL A 173 -6.30 -13.69 -6.02
C VAL A 173 -5.38 -14.90 -6.12
N ALA A 174 -4.38 -14.82 -6.98
CA ALA A 174 -3.33 -15.84 -7.10
C ALA A 174 -2.02 -15.14 -7.48
N ASP A 175 -1.11 -15.04 -6.54
CA ASP A 175 0.17 -14.36 -6.70
C ASP A 175 1.31 -15.38 -6.64
N TYR A 176 2.38 -15.11 -7.37
CA TYR A 176 3.52 -16.01 -7.48
C TYR A 176 4.84 -15.25 -7.65
N SER A 177 5.90 -15.86 -7.14
CA SER A 177 7.31 -15.58 -7.49
C SER A 177 7.95 -16.91 -7.86
N ILE A 178 8.57 -16.98 -9.02
CA ILE A 178 9.22 -18.17 -9.54
C ILE A 178 10.62 -17.80 -9.99
N ASN A 179 11.63 -18.49 -9.49
CA ASN A 179 13.01 -18.33 -9.83
C ASN A 179 13.52 -19.61 -10.46
N ALA A 180 14.16 -19.52 -11.61
CA ALA A 180 14.83 -20.63 -12.27
C ALA A 180 16.28 -20.27 -12.50
N GLN A 181 17.19 -21.17 -12.16
CA GLN A 181 18.62 -20.98 -12.33
C GLN A 181 19.25 -22.25 -12.91
N THR A 182 20.16 -22.06 -13.84
CA THR A 182 21.01 -23.14 -14.35
C THR A 182 22.47 -22.75 -14.19
N ARG A 183 23.30 -23.68 -13.80
CA ARG A 183 24.73 -23.51 -13.65
C ARG A 183 25.45 -24.71 -14.25
N HIS A 184 26.41 -24.44 -15.10
CA HIS A 184 27.28 -25.40 -15.72
C HIS A 184 28.72 -25.17 -15.27
N GLU A 185 29.35 -26.18 -14.64
CA GLU A 185 30.73 -26.15 -14.17
C GLU A 185 31.71 -26.54 -15.28
N GLU A 186 32.72 -25.69 -15.51
CA GLU A 186 33.77 -25.95 -16.50
C GLU A 186 34.99 -26.69 -15.89
N ASN A 187 35.11 -26.70 -14.55
CA ASN A 187 36.24 -27.23 -13.82
C ASN A 187 36.05 -28.66 -13.27
N GLY A 188 34.99 -29.37 -13.76
CA GLY A 188 34.69 -30.75 -13.33
C GLY A 188 33.79 -30.81 -12.11
N GLY A 189 33.28 -29.70 -11.61
CA GLY A 189 32.24 -29.64 -10.57
C GLY A 189 30.87 -30.08 -11.10
N ASP A 190 29.89 -30.18 -10.23
CA ASP A 190 28.53 -30.59 -10.54
C ASP A 190 27.69 -29.52 -11.23
N ASP A 191 27.00 -29.90 -12.32
CA ASP A 191 26.01 -29.04 -12.95
C ASP A 191 24.73 -29.01 -12.12
N SER A 192 24.14 -27.82 -11.94
CA SER A 192 22.90 -27.69 -11.19
C SER A 192 21.82 -26.96 -11.97
N ASN A 193 20.59 -27.45 -11.83
CA ASN A 193 19.37 -26.76 -12.28
C ASN A 193 18.43 -26.64 -11.10
N GLU A 194 18.03 -25.44 -10.78
CA GLU A 194 17.11 -25.15 -9.67
C GLU A 194 15.91 -24.36 -10.16
N ILE A 195 14.73 -24.72 -9.66
CA ILE A 195 13.50 -23.94 -9.80
C ILE A 195 12.91 -23.84 -8.41
N SER A 196 12.91 -22.65 -7.86
CA SER A 196 12.22 -22.35 -6.61
C SER A 196 11.01 -21.44 -6.86
N GLY A 197 10.04 -21.48 -5.99
CA GLY A 197 8.91 -20.57 -6.08
C GLY A 197 8.06 -20.60 -4.84
N ASN A 198 7.41 -19.49 -4.62
CA ASN A 198 6.43 -19.31 -3.55
C ASN A 198 5.28 -18.44 -4.06
N GLY A 199 4.16 -18.49 -3.35
CA GLY A 199 3.01 -17.67 -3.73
C GLY A 199 1.85 -17.78 -2.78
N THR A 200 0.82 -17.00 -3.06
CA THR A 200 -0.39 -16.92 -2.25
C THR A 200 -1.60 -17.05 -3.16
N VAL A 201 -2.49 -17.97 -2.87
CA VAL A 201 -3.83 -18.02 -3.46
C VAL A 201 -4.87 -17.63 -2.41
N GLY A 202 -5.96 -16.98 -2.82
CA GLY A 202 -6.94 -16.58 -1.84
C GLY A 202 -8.26 -16.08 -2.41
N VAL A 203 -9.19 -15.83 -1.48
CA VAL A 203 -10.53 -15.35 -1.76
C VAL A 203 -10.87 -14.19 -0.83
N ASN A 204 -11.49 -13.15 -1.37
CA ASN A 204 -12.10 -12.06 -0.62
C ASN A 204 -13.62 -12.24 -0.59
N LEU A 205 -14.21 -12.20 0.61
CA LEU A 205 -15.67 -12.26 0.81
C LEU A 205 -16.08 -11.18 1.82
N GLY A 206 -16.61 -10.05 1.32
CA GLY A 206 -16.84 -8.87 2.13
C GLY A 206 -15.56 -8.44 2.85
N PRO A 207 -15.56 -8.22 4.18
CA PRO A 207 -14.36 -7.82 4.93
C PRO A 207 -13.38 -8.98 5.18
N TRP A 208 -13.70 -10.23 4.86
CA TRP A 208 -12.83 -11.38 5.10
C TRP A 208 -11.85 -11.61 3.96
N ARG A 209 -10.61 -11.90 4.33
CA ARG A 209 -9.49 -12.28 3.46
C ARG A 209 -9.06 -13.69 3.83
N MET A 210 -9.25 -14.65 2.95
CA MET A 210 -8.80 -16.03 3.12
C MET A 210 -7.62 -16.27 2.21
N ARG A 211 -6.54 -16.85 2.71
CA ARG A 211 -5.30 -17.10 1.96
C ARG A 211 -4.75 -18.47 2.25
N ALA A 212 -4.08 -19.02 1.26
CA ALA A 212 -3.24 -20.20 1.36
C ALA A 212 -1.91 -19.90 0.68
N ASP A 213 -0.84 -19.96 1.45
CA ASP A 213 0.51 -19.75 0.94
C ASP A 213 1.12 -21.10 0.55
N TRP A 214 1.86 -21.12 -0.53
CA TRP A 214 2.55 -22.30 -1.04
C TRP A 214 4.00 -22.00 -1.33
N GLN A 215 4.85 -23.03 -1.25
CA GLN A 215 6.24 -22.95 -1.67
C GLN A 215 6.65 -24.25 -2.40
N THR A 216 7.61 -24.11 -3.32
CA THR A 216 8.13 -25.24 -4.10
C THR A 216 9.62 -25.07 -4.32
N ASN A 217 10.32 -26.20 -4.28
CA ASN A 217 11.72 -26.30 -4.70
C ASN A 217 11.89 -27.55 -5.55
N TYR A 218 12.52 -27.36 -6.70
CA TYR A 218 12.99 -28.42 -7.57
C TYR A 218 14.48 -28.17 -7.81
N GLN A 219 15.33 -29.09 -7.40
CA GLN A 219 16.76 -29.08 -7.62
C GLN A 219 17.19 -30.38 -8.32
N HIS A 220 17.93 -30.23 -9.38
CA HIS A 220 18.54 -31.33 -10.09
C HIS A 220 20.05 -31.05 -10.21
N THR A 221 20.85 -31.89 -9.56
CA THR A 221 22.32 -31.84 -9.59
C THR A 221 22.82 -33.04 -10.38
N ARG A 222 23.57 -32.76 -11.41
CA ARG A 222 24.22 -33.77 -12.24
C ARG A 222 25.69 -33.81 -11.85
N SER A 223 26.14 -34.98 -11.36
CA SER A 223 27.56 -35.18 -11.06
C SER A 223 28.36 -35.36 -12.33
N ASN A 224 29.46 -34.62 -12.45
CA ASN A 224 30.43 -34.76 -13.53
C ASN A 224 31.61 -35.65 -13.14
N ASP A 225 31.65 -36.19 -11.91
CA ASP A 225 32.66 -37.15 -11.47
C ASP A 225 32.32 -38.56 -11.97
N ASP A 226 33.29 -39.22 -12.57
CA ASP A 226 33.21 -40.64 -13.08
C ASP A 226 33.25 -41.68 -11.94
N ASP A 227 33.12 -41.26 -10.67
CA ASP A 227 33.13 -42.17 -9.52
C ASP A 227 31.78 -42.90 -9.42
N GLU A 228 31.86 -44.22 -9.25
CA GLU A 228 30.74 -45.18 -9.21
C GLU A 228 29.72 -44.91 -8.10
N PHE A 229 29.98 -43.92 -7.23
CA PHE A 229 29.12 -43.49 -6.12
C PHE A 229 28.50 -42.08 -6.30
N SER A 230 28.91 -41.30 -7.29
CA SER A 230 28.34 -40.01 -7.63
C SER A 230 27.25 -40.17 -8.67
N GLY A 231 26.01 -40.12 -8.26
CA GLY A 231 24.83 -40.19 -9.12
C GLY A 231 24.10 -38.85 -9.23
N ASP A 232 23.35 -38.65 -10.30
CA ASP A 232 22.44 -37.51 -10.43
C ASP A 232 21.46 -37.49 -9.25
N GLU A 233 21.37 -36.36 -8.55
CA GLU A 233 20.44 -36.16 -7.44
C GLU A 233 19.30 -35.23 -7.89
N THR A 234 18.06 -35.66 -7.58
CA THR A 234 16.89 -34.83 -7.84
C THR A 234 16.05 -34.71 -6.58
N GLN A 235 15.90 -33.48 -6.12
CA GLN A 235 15.04 -33.12 -5.00
C GLN A 235 13.81 -32.37 -5.52
N LYS A 236 12.64 -32.78 -5.03
CA LYS A 236 11.36 -32.12 -5.36
C LYS A 236 10.56 -31.95 -4.10
N LYS A 237 10.20 -30.70 -3.80
CA LYS A 237 9.34 -30.38 -2.67
C LYS A 237 8.27 -29.39 -3.11
N TRP A 238 7.02 -29.73 -2.84
CA TRP A 238 5.89 -28.82 -2.95
C TRP A 238 5.11 -28.92 -1.66
N GLU A 239 4.82 -27.75 -1.05
CA GLU A 239 4.08 -27.73 0.21
C GLU A 239 3.21 -26.47 0.31
N TRP A 240 2.10 -26.64 1.00
CA TRP A 240 1.29 -25.52 1.46
C TRP A 240 1.84 -25.07 2.80
N SER A 241 2.34 -23.85 2.86
CA SER A 241 3.07 -23.35 4.02
C SER A 241 2.20 -22.64 5.04
N ARG A 242 0.96 -22.25 4.70
CA ARG A 242 0.05 -21.60 5.63
C ARG A 242 -1.38 -21.52 5.08
N TYR A 243 -2.38 -21.77 5.96
CA TYR A 243 -3.79 -21.48 5.71
C TYR A 243 -4.31 -20.52 6.76
N TYR A 244 -4.81 -19.35 6.34
CA TYR A 244 -5.25 -18.34 7.27
C TYR A 244 -6.35 -17.44 6.69
N ALA A 245 -7.07 -16.78 7.61
CA ALA A 245 -8.07 -15.80 7.25
C ALA A 245 -7.97 -14.62 8.22
N TRP A 246 -8.20 -13.42 7.71
CA TRP A 246 -8.23 -12.24 8.57
C TRP A 246 -9.29 -11.25 8.13
N ARG A 247 -9.58 -10.31 9.03
CA ARG A 247 -10.37 -9.12 8.75
C ARG A 247 -9.93 -7.95 9.64
N ALA A 248 -10.09 -6.74 9.12
CA ALA A 248 -9.97 -5.53 9.90
C ALA A 248 -11.12 -5.39 10.92
N LEU A 249 -10.81 -4.86 12.10
CA LEU A 249 -11.75 -4.45 13.13
C LEU A 249 -11.57 -2.94 13.41
N PRO A 250 -12.11 -2.04 12.56
CA PRO A 250 -11.81 -0.61 12.61
C PRO A 250 -12.15 0.04 13.95
N SER A 251 -13.27 -0.37 14.58
CA SER A 251 -13.70 0.16 15.88
C SER A 251 -12.72 -0.15 17.01
N LEU A 252 -11.97 -1.24 16.90
CA LEU A 252 -10.95 -1.66 17.88
C LEU A 252 -9.54 -1.26 17.43
N LYS A 253 -9.38 -0.68 16.23
CA LYS A 253 -8.08 -0.42 15.57
C LYS A 253 -7.21 -1.68 15.58
N ALA A 254 -7.81 -2.82 15.28
CA ALA A 254 -7.23 -4.13 15.42
C ALA A 254 -7.51 -5.01 14.21
N LYS A 255 -6.75 -6.08 14.09
CA LYS A 255 -6.94 -7.16 13.13
C LYS A 255 -7.29 -8.45 13.87
N LEU A 256 -8.33 -9.14 13.41
CA LEU A 256 -8.65 -10.51 13.80
C LEU A 256 -8.05 -11.44 12.75
N ALA A 257 -7.20 -12.38 13.17
CA ALA A 257 -6.68 -13.44 12.32
C ALA A 257 -7.05 -14.82 12.88
N LEU A 258 -7.28 -15.78 11.99
CA LEU A 258 -7.65 -17.16 12.32
C LEU A 258 -6.87 -18.11 11.38
N GLY A 259 -6.42 -19.24 11.90
CA GLY A 259 -5.69 -20.24 11.14
C GLY A 259 -4.24 -20.37 11.57
N GLU A 260 -3.36 -20.69 10.62
CA GLU A 260 -1.92 -20.81 10.85
C GLU A 260 -1.29 -19.42 10.79
N ASP A 261 -0.56 -19.06 11.85
CA ASP A 261 0.16 -17.78 11.92
C ASP A 261 1.43 -17.93 12.75
N TYR A 262 2.23 -16.86 12.78
CA TYR A 262 3.41 -16.71 13.61
C TYR A 262 3.07 -15.80 14.78
N LEU A 263 3.45 -16.20 16.01
CA LEU A 263 3.27 -15.37 17.18
C LEU A 263 4.18 -14.14 17.08
N ARG A 264 3.57 -12.98 16.82
CA ARG A 264 4.27 -11.70 16.65
C ARG A 264 4.23 -10.93 17.96
N SER A 265 5.08 -11.35 18.88
CA SER A 265 5.27 -10.66 20.14
C SER A 265 6.38 -9.61 20.03
N ASP A 266 6.26 -8.55 20.81
CA ASP A 266 7.33 -7.56 21.01
C ASP A 266 8.09 -7.84 22.32
N ILE A 267 7.61 -8.77 23.12
CA ILE A 267 8.10 -9.10 24.45
C ILE A 267 8.71 -10.50 24.47
N PHE A 268 7.97 -11.49 23.96
CA PHE A 268 8.35 -12.89 23.91
C PHE A 268 8.95 -13.26 22.55
N ASP A 269 9.75 -14.30 22.51
CA ASP A 269 10.24 -14.85 21.25
C ASP A 269 9.10 -15.59 20.53
N GLY A 270 9.03 -15.43 19.21
CA GLY A 270 7.94 -15.94 18.41
C GLY A 270 8.09 -17.39 18.01
N PHE A 271 6.96 -18.05 17.71
CA PHE A 271 6.88 -19.40 17.18
C PHE A 271 5.64 -19.54 16.29
N ASN A 272 5.59 -20.59 15.44
CA ASN A 272 4.43 -20.86 14.61
C ASN A 272 3.32 -21.51 15.44
N TYR A 273 2.06 -21.19 15.10
CA TYR A 273 0.89 -21.76 15.77
C TYR A 273 -0.31 -21.85 14.85
N VAL A 274 -1.27 -22.70 15.23
CA VAL A 274 -2.61 -22.75 14.64
C VAL A 274 -3.62 -22.28 15.68
N GLY A 275 -4.36 -21.23 15.36
CA GLY A 275 -5.28 -20.66 16.34
C GLY A 275 -5.97 -19.39 15.89
N GLY A 276 -6.13 -18.47 16.82
CA GLY A 276 -6.71 -17.15 16.55
C GLY A 276 -5.97 -16.04 17.29
N SER A 277 -5.95 -14.88 16.69
CA SER A 277 -5.36 -13.68 17.29
C SER A 277 -6.22 -12.44 17.08
N VAL A 278 -6.18 -11.55 18.05
CA VAL A 278 -6.67 -10.17 17.94
C VAL A 278 -5.54 -9.26 18.39
N SER A 279 -5.05 -8.42 17.51
CA SER A 279 -3.95 -7.50 17.80
C SER A 279 -4.25 -6.11 17.27
N THR A 280 -3.84 -5.08 17.99
CA THR A 280 -3.85 -3.70 17.47
C THR A 280 -3.01 -3.65 16.20
N ASP A 281 -3.54 -2.96 15.18
CA ASP A 281 -2.89 -2.80 13.89
C ASP A 281 -2.44 -1.34 13.73
N ASP A 282 -1.13 -1.14 13.75
CA ASP A 282 -0.54 0.19 13.62
C ASP A 282 -0.78 0.83 12.25
N GLN A 283 -1.02 0.03 11.21
CA GLN A 283 -1.37 0.56 9.88
C GLN A 283 -2.72 1.29 9.89
N MET A 284 -3.62 0.92 10.82
CA MET A 284 -4.89 1.62 11.06
C MET A 284 -4.70 2.97 11.77
N LEU A 285 -3.48 3.31 12.18
CA LEU A 285 -3.15 4.61 12.78
C LEU A 285 -2.57 5.56 11.73
N PRO A 286 -2.77 6.87 11.87
CA PRO A 286 -2.08 7.86 11.06
C PRO A 286 -0.56 7.71 11.17
N PRO A 287 0.22 8.02 10.12
CA PRO A 287 1.68 7.80 10.10
C PRO A 287 2.43 8.41 11.27
N ASN A 288 2.04 9.61 11.70
CA ASN A 288 2.65 10.30 12.83
C ASN A 288 2.35 9.64 14.21
N LEU A 289 1.50 8.60 14.23
CA LEU A 289 1.13 7.84 15.43
C LEU A 289 1.68 6.41 15.43
N ARG A 290 2.38 5.98 14.37
CA ARG A 290 2.89 4.63 14.15
C ARG A 290 4.25 4.36 14.80
N GLY A 291 4.60 3.07 14.90
CA GLY A 291 5.92 2.57 15.25
C GLY A 291 6.86 2.39 14.04
N TYR A 292 7.95 1.66 14.21
CA TYR A 292 9.08 1.49 13.26
C TYR A 292 9.01 0.17 12.47
N ALA A 293 9.54 0.15 11.21
CA ALA A 293 9.74 -1.05 10.39
C ALA A 293 11.24 -1.35 10.17
N PRO A 294 11.69 -2.64 10.14
CA PRO A 294 13.09 -3.01 9.98
C PRO A 294 13.60 -2.94 8.54
N ASP A 295 14.88 -2.57 8.36
CA ASP A 295 15.62 -2.64 7.11
C ASP A 295 16.56 -3.86 7.10
N ILE A 296 16.62 -4.61 6.00
CA ILE A 296 17.62 -5.66 5.77
C ILE A 296 18.68 -5.15 4.81
N SER A 297 19.95 -5.25 5.18
CA SER A 297 21.06 -4.89 4.32
C SER A 297 22.11 -5.98 4.27
N GLY A 298 22.71 -6.17 3.11
CA GLY A 298 23.77 -7.14 2.88
C GLY A 298 24.66 -6.74 1.69
N VAL A 299 25.58 -7.62 1.37
CA VAL A 299 26.44 -7.48 0.19
C VAL A 299 26.39 -8.78 -0.61
N ALA A 300 25.97 -8.68 -1.87
CA ALA A 300 26.05 -9.78 -2.84
C ALA A 300 27.37 -9.66 -3.62
N HIS A 301 28.15 -10.71 -3.69
CA HIS A 301 29.44 -10.70 -4.40
C HIS A 301 29.24 -10.84 -5.91
N THR A 302 28.23 -11.60 -6.32
CA THR A 302 27.76 -11.73 -7.69
C THR A 302 26.27 -11.36 -7.74
N THR A 303 25.61 -11.46 -8.87
CA THR A 303 24.14 -11.47 -8.86
C THR A 303 23.68 -12.63 -8.00
N ALA A 304 22.79 -12.38 -7.06
CA ALA A 304 22.38 -13.35 -6.06
C ALA A 304 20.87 -13.38 -5.86
N LYS A 305 20.36 -14.54 -5.48
CA LYS A 305 19.01 -14.71 -4.95
C LYS A 305 19.07 -14.46 -3.44
N VAL A 306 18.34 -13.49 -2.96
CA VAL A 306 18.21 -13.20 -1.53
C VAL A 306 16.87 -13.73 -1.05
N THR A 307 16.91 -14.68 -0.15
CA THR A 307 15.74 -15.27 0.49
C THR A 307 15.69 -14.82 1.95
N VAL A 308 14.60 -14.23 2.35
CA VAL A 308 14.30 -13.89 3.75
C VAL A 308 13.29 -14.89 4.26
N SER A 309 13.63 -15.61 5.28
CA SER A 309 12.75 -16.61 5.89
C SER A 309 12.59 -16.38 7.38
N GLN A 310 11.46 -16.84 7.92
CA GLN A 310 11.17 -16.83 9.34
C GLN A 310 10.64 -18.21 9.73
N MET A 311 11.28 -18.85 10.66
CA MET A 311 10.94 -20.21 11.10
C MET A 311 10.71 -21.17 9.91
N GLY A 312 11.65 -21.18 8.94
CA GLY A 312 11.62 -22.02 7.75
C GLY A 312 10.64 -21.65 6.65
N ARG A 313 9.84 -20.61 6.86
CA ARG A 313 8.93 -20.09 5.85
C ARG A 313 9.56 -18.92 5.12
N VAL A 314 9.54 -18.95 3.78
CA VAL A 314 9.96 -17.83 2.95
C VAL A 314 8.92 -16.73 3.06
N ILE A 315 9.35 -15.54 3.50
CA ILE A 315 8.51 -14.33 3.60
C ILE A 315 8.80 -13.33 2.49
N TYR A 316 10.02 -13.36 1.94
CA TYR A 316 10.42 -12.51 0.83
C TYR A 316 11.55 -13.18 0.03
N GLU A 317 11.49 -13.13 -1.28
CA GLU A 317 12.55 -13.64 -2.16
C GLU A 317 12.73 -12.66 -3.33
N THR A 318 13.97 -12.28 -3.62
CA THR A 318 14.28 -11.36 -4.71
C THR A 318 15.66 -11.65 -5.29
N GLN A 319 15.87 -11.25 -6.55
CA GLN A 319 17.22 -11.20 -7.13
C GLN A 319 17.84 -9.82 -6.95
N VAL A 320 19.10 -9.78 -6.57
CA VAL A 320 19.88 -8.54 -6.41
C VAL A 320 21.12 -8.60 -7.28
N PRO A 321 21.52 -7.49 -7.92
CA PRO A 321 22.78 -7.41 -8.63
C PRO A 321 23.96 -7.46 -7.63
N ALA A 322 25.17 -7.74 -8.15
CA ALA A 322 26.38 -7.69 -7.35
C ALA A 322 26.54 -6.32 -6.67
N GLY A 323 26.87 -6.34 -5.38
CA GLY A 323 27.08 -5.15 -4.57
C GLY A 323 26.24 -5.10 -3.29
N PRO A 324 26.33 -3.98 -2.54
CA PRO A 324 25.48 -3.77 -1.37
C PRO A 324 24.02 -3.66 -1.78
N PHE A 325 23.15 -4.37 -1.08
CA PHE A 325 21.70 -4.27 -1.26
C PHE A 325 21.03 -3.87 0.05
N ARG A 326 19.82 -3.31 -0.08
CA ARG A 326 18.97 -2.92 1.04
C ARG A 326 17.52 -3.25 0.70
N ILE A 327 16.88 -4.07 1.50
CA ILE A 327 15.47 -4.44 1.39
C ILE A 327 14.71 -3.63 2.43
N GLN A 328 13.80 -2.78 1.98
CA GLN A 328 12.96 -1.89 2.81
C GLN A 328 11.47 -2.21 2.71
N ASP A 329 11.10 -3.10 1.77
CA ASP A 329 9.72 -3.38 1.40
C ASP A 329 9.10 -4.53 2.22
N LEU A 330 9.76 -4.96 3.29
CA LEU A 330 9.16 -5.88 4.25
C LEU A 330 8.05 -5.16 5.02
N GLY A 331 6.86 -5.75 5.01
CA GLY A 331 5.71 -5.18 5.70
C GLY A 331 6.01 -4.91 7.19
N ASP A 332 5.41 -3.86 7.73
CA ASP A 332 5.50 -3.42 9.14
C ASP A 332 5.14 -4.53 10.15
N SER A 333 4.59 -5.63 9.66
CA SER A 333 4.13 -6.78 10.44
C SER A 333 5.21 -7.82 10.69
N VAL A 334 6.42 -7.66 10.14
CA VAL A 334 7.53 -8.60 10.33
C VAL A 334 8.31 -8.26 11.59
N SER A 335 8.27 -9.12 12.58
CA SER A 335 9.00 -8.96 13.84
C SER A 335 9.62 -10.31 14.27
N GLY A 336 10.71 -10.27 15.04
CA GLY A 336 11.42 -11.46 15.51
C GLY A 336 12.72 -11.73 14.74
N THR A 337 13.23 -12.93 14.80
CA THR A 337 14.46 -13.32 14.10
C THR A 337 14.14 -13.70 12.65
N LEU A 338 14.82 -13.06 11.72
CA LEU A 338 14.78 -13.33 10.29
C LEU A 338 16.07 -14.04 9.87
N HIS A 339 15.94 -15.14 9.17
CA HIS A 339 17.06 -15.84 8.56
C HIS A 339 17.24 -15.36 7.13
N ILE A 340 18.40 -14.80 6.81
CA ILE A 340 18.75 -14.27 5.50
C ILE A 340 19.69 -15.26 4.82
N ARG A 341 19.30 -15.71 3.65
CA ARG A 341 20.11 -16.60 2.80
C ARG A 341 20.37 -15.91 1.46
N ILE A 342 21.64 -15.69 1.15
CA ILE A 342 22.11 -15.12 -0.11
C ILE A 342 22.73 -16.25 -0.91
N GLU A 343 22.05 -16.64 -1.97
CA GLU A 343 22.54 -17.66 -2.90
C GLU A 343 23.15 -16.98 -4.10
N GLU A 344 24.45 -16.95 -4.13
CA GLU A 344 25.23 -16.34 -5.20
C GLU A 344 25.16 -17.19 -6.48
N GLN A 345 25.20 -16.57 -7.62
CA GLN A 345 25.23 -17.32 -8.88
C GLN A 345 26.51 -18.15 -9.06
N ASN A 346 27.56 -17.86 -8.30
CA ASN A 346 28.76 -18.69 -8.23
C ASN A 346 28.57 -19.95 -7.35
N GLY A 347 27.37 -20.18 -6.81
CA GLY A 347 27.04 -21.30 -5.92
C GLY A 347 27.49 -21.14 -4.49
N GLN A 348 28.11 -20.02 -4.12
CA GLN A 348 28.38 -19.70 -2.73
C GLN A 348 27.08 -19.33 -2.02
N VAL A 349 26.93 -19.76 -0.80
CA VAL A 349 25.78 -19.41 0.05
C VAL A 349 26.28 -18.67 1.27
N GLN A 350 25.69 -17.50 1.55
CA GLN A 350 25.91 -16.75 2.76
C GLN A 350 24.63 -16.76 3.56
N GLU A 351 24.73 -17.06 4.86
CA GLU A 351 23.58 -17.09 5.75
C GLU A 351 23.89 -16.25 6.98
N TYR A 352 22.90 -15.55 7.51
CA TYR A 352 22.98 -14.83 8.77
C TYR A 352 21.59 -14.51 9.29
N ASP A 353 21.51 -14.34 10.61
CA ASP A 353 20.26 -13.96 11.27
C ASP A 353 20.24 -12.48 11.58
N ILE A 354 19.12 -11.85 11.35
CA ILE A 354 18.83 -10.49 11.77
C ILE A 354 17.69 -10.54 12.80
N SER A 355 17.99 -10.09 14.01
CA SER A 355 16.93 -9.86 14.98
C SER A 355 16.26 -8.51 14.68
N THR A 356 15.00 -8.55 14.27
CA THR A 356 14.18 -7.36 14.14
C THR A 356 13.60 -7.04 15.51
N ALA A 357 14.42 -6.47 16.37
CA ALA A 357 13.93 -6.02 17.65
C ALA A 357 13.04 -4.80 17.45
N SER A 358 11.80 -4.91 17.89
CA SER A 358 10.88 -3.79 17.91
C SER A 358 11.42 -2.66 18.80
N MET A 359 11.14 -1.42 18.42
CA MET A 359 11.45 -0.27 19.28
C MET A 359 10.71 -0.39 20.62
N PRO A 360 11.31 0.19 21.70
CA PRO A 360 10.64 0.20 22.99
C PRO A 360 9.21 0.70 22.85
N TYR A 361 8.28 0.02 23.48
CA TYR A 361 6.87 0.39 23.48
C TYR A 361 6.68 1.78 24.09
N LEU A 362 6.73 2.81 23.25
CA LEU A 362 6.22 4.11 23.63
C LEU A 362 4.80 4.24 23.10
N THR A 363 3.86 4.01 24.00
CA THR A 363 2.44 4.21 23.73
C THR A 363 2.06 5.62 24.16
N ARG A 364 1.30 6.33 23.33
CA ARG A 364 0.85 7.70 23.65
C ARG A 364 -0.02 7.74 24.89
N PRO A 365 0.02 8.83 25.67
CA PRO A 365 -0.81 8.98 26.87
C PRO A 365 -2.28 8.66 26.60
N GLY A 366 -2.85 7.78 27.42
CA GLY A 366 -4.25 7.35 27.33
C GLY A 366 -4.55 6.30 26.25
N GLN A 367 -3.59 5.91 25.42
CA GLN A 367 -3.77 4.83 24.45
C GLN A 367 -3.30 3.49 25.02
N VAL A 368 -3.94 2.41 24.57
CA VAL A 368 -3.57 1.03 24.89
C VAL A 368 -3.38 0.28 23.59
N ARG A 369 -2.22 -0.37 23.45
CA ARG A 369 -1.94 -1.36 22.40
C ARG A 369 -2.03 -2.73 23.05
N TYR A 370 -2.61 -3.69 22.35
CA TYR A 370 -2.79 -5.04 22.90
C TYR A 370 -2.64 -6.09 21.80
N LYS A 371 -2.21 -7.28 22.23
CA LYS A 371 -2.18 -8.50 21.41
C LYS A 371 -2.70 -9.64 22.27
N ILE A 372 -3.62 -10.41 21.74
CA ILE A 372 -4.17 -11.61 22.40
C ILE A 372 -4.14 -12.72 21.37
N MET A 373 -3.47 -13.80 21.69
CA MET A 373 -3.30 -14.95 20.81
C MET A 373 -3.58 -16.23 21.59
N MET A 374 -4.18 -17.20 20.89
CA MET A 374 -4.47 -18.50 21.48
C MET A 374 -4.48 -19.57 20.41
N GLY A 375 -3.99 -20.74 20.73
CA GLY A 375 -3.93 -21.84 19.78
C GLY A 375 -3.08 -23.00 20.26
N ARG A 376 -2.58 -23.76 19.29
CA ARG A 376 -1.60 -24.82 19.53
C ARG A 376 -0.33 -24.53 18.72
N PRO A 377 0.86 -24.74 19.31
CA PRO A 377 2.11 -24.60 18.58
C PRO A 377 2.14 -25.52 17.35
N GLN A 378 2.89 -25.11 16.36
CA GLN A 378 3.11 -25.83 15.12
C GLN A 378 4.60 -25.92 14.85
N GLU A 379 5.12 -27.12 14.68
CA GLU A 379 6.52 -27.34 14.36
C GLU A 379 6.83 -27.18 12.88
N TRP A 380 8.11 -27.30 12.57
CA TRP A 380 8.65 -27.43 11.24
C TRP A 380 7.99 -28.62 10.52
N GLY A 381 7.41 -28.36 9.36
CA GLY A 381 6.67 -29.36 8.58
C GLY A 381 5.15 -29.35 8.79
N TYR A 382 4.63 -28.32 9.45
CA TYR A 382 3.20 -28.03 9.62
C TYR A 382 2.41 -29.05 10.45
N HIS A 383 3.11 -29.81 11.31
CA HIS A 383 2.47 -30.66 12.30
C HIS A 383 2.09 -29.86 13.53
N VAL A 384 0.83 -29.93 13.91
CA VAL A 384 0.35 -29.31 15.15
C VAL A 384 0.79 -30.16 16.33
N GLU A 385 1.67 -29.63 17.16
CA GLU A 385 2.24 -30.27 18.33
C GLU A 385 2.10 -29.39 19.58
N GLY A 386 2.45 -29.93 20.75
CA GLY A 386 2.35 -29.16 21.99
C GLY A 386 0.93 -29.00 22.52
N GLU A 387 0.84 -28.44 23.69
CA GLU A 387 -0.42 -28.14 24.40
C GLU A 387 -1.04 -26.83 23.91
N PHE A 388 -2.29 -26.61 24.34
CA PHE A 388 -2.97 -25.36 24.02
C PHE A 388 -2.37 -24.21 24.82
N PHE A 389 -1.86 -23.20 24.13
CA PHE A 389 -1.28 -22.01 24.74
C PHE A 389 -2.23 -20.81 24.66
N SER A 390 -1.96 -19.83 25.52
CA SER A 390 -2.54 -18.49 25.44
C SER A 390 -1.45 -17.44 25.68
N ASP A 391 -1.53 -16.36 24.94
CA ASP A 391 -0.70 -15.18 25.05
C ASP A 391 -1.56 -13.93 25.16
N ALA A 392 -1.18 -13.03 26.06
CA ALA A 392 -1.80 -11.73 26.19
C ALA A 392 -0.75 -10.68 26.54
N GLU A 393 -0.63 -9.68 25.68
CA GLU A 393 0.29 -8.56 25.83
C GLU A 393 -0.45 -7.24 25.78
N ALA A 394 0.02 -6.27 26.54
CA ALA A 394 -0.50 -4.91 26.49
C ALA A 394 0.60 -3.88 26.76
N SER A 395 0.44 -2.72 26.13
CA SER A 395 1.24 -1.52 26.40
C SER A 395 0.31 -0.32 26.59
N TRP A 396 0.49 0.38 27.68
CA TRP A 396 -0.34 1.52 28.08
C TRP A 396 0.50 2.77 28.31
N GLY A 397 0.14 3.86 27.62
CA GLY A 397 0.68 5.20 27.86
C GLY A 397 0.07 5.79 29.14
N ILE A 398 0.82 5.68 30.27
CA ILE A 398 0.33 6.12 31.59
C ILE A 398 0.30 7.63 31.70
N ALA A 399 1.36 8.28 31.22
CA ALA A 399 1.55 9.73 31.31
C ALA A 399 2.41 10.22 30.14
N ASN A 400 2.59 11.54 30.00
CA ASN A 400 3.44 12.10 28.96
C ASN A 400 4.87 11.55 29.06
N GLY A 401 5.28 10.80 28.04
CA GLY A 401 6.59 10.19 27.91
C GLY A 401 6.79 8.94 28.82
N TRP A 402 5.76 8.35 29.43
CA TRP A 402 5.84 7.11 30.19
C TRP A 402 4.88 6.05 29.64
N SER A 403 5.40 4.87 29.42
CA SER A 403 4.63 3.69 29.03
C SER A 403 4.94 2.53 29.95
N LEU A 404 3.89 1.82 30.36
CA LEU A 404 4.01 0.53 31.04
C LEU A 404 3.59 -0.54 30.06
N TYR A 405 4.35 -1.63 29.98
CA TYR A 405 4.02 -2.76 29.14
C TYR A 405 4.34 -4.09 29.80
N GLY A 406 3.70 -5.14 29.33
CA GLY A 406 3.95 -6.48 29.82
C GLY A 406 2.99 -7.48 29.18
N GLY A 407 3.20 -8.75 29.54
CA GLY A 407 2.42 -9.84 29.00
C GLY A 407 2.60 -11.13 29.77
N ALA A 408 1.80 -12.11 29.42
CA ALA A 408 1.89 -13.48 29.90
C ALA A 408 1.63 -14.43 28.75
N LEU A 409 2.52 -15.39 28.56
CA LEU A 409 2.47 -16.47 27.58
C LEU A 409 2.59 -17.80 28.32
N GLY A 410 1.74 -18.78 28.01
CA GLY A 410 1.96 -20.09 28.58
C GLY A 410 0.96 -21.16 28.18
N ASP A 411 1.36 -22.39 28.50
CA ASP A 411 0.56 -23.61 28.44
C ASP A 411 0.57 -24.33 29.80
N GLU A 412 0.25 -25.63 29.83
CA GLU A 412 0.24 -26.45 31.04
C GLU A 412 1.63 -26.62 31.67
N ASN A 413 2.68 -26.67 30.87
CA ASN A 413 4.06 -27.00 31.27
C ASN A 413 5.04 -25.84 31.09
N TYR A 414 4.69 -24.81 30.35
CA TYR A 414 5.49 -23.61 30.13
C TYR A 414 4.69 -22.39 30.56
N GLN A 415 5.32 -21.51 31.32
CA GLN A 415 4.72 -20.20 31.70
C GLN A 415 5.80 -19.13 31.66
N SER A 416 5.48 -18.03 31.00
CA SER A 416 6.35 -16.85 30.91
C SER A 416 5.55 -15.60 31.22
N ALA A 417 6.13 -14.71 32.02
CA ALA A 417 5.54 -13.42 32.33
C ALA A 417 6.58 -12.31 32.21
N ALA A 418 6.19 -11.21 31.63
CA ALA A 418 7.07 -10.07 31.39
C ALA A 418 6.45 -8.77 31.89
N LEU A 419 7.31 -7.86 32.38
CA LEU A 419 6.94 -6.51 32.77
C LEU A 419 8.04 -5.55 32.35
N GLY A 420 7.66 -4.43 31.75
CA GLY A 420 8.58 -3.43 31.27
C GLY A 420 8.06 -2.01 31.39
N VAL A 421 8.97 -1.07 31.35
CA VAL A 421 8.70 0.36 31.38
C VAL A 421 9.47 1.06 30.26
N GLY A 422 8.79 1.93 29.54
CA GLY A 422 9.35 2.80 28.51
C GLY A 422 9.31 4.27 28.92
N ARG A 423 10.36 4.99 28.59
CA ARG A 423 10.49 6.41 28.88
C ARG A 423 10.93 7.18 27.62
N ASP A 424 10.15 8.17 27.23
CA ASP A 424 10.56 9.20 26.29
C ASP A 424 11.43 10.23 27.03
N LEU A 425 12.69 10.34 26.64
CA LEU A 425 13.64 11.29 27.16
C LEU A 425 13.67 12.61 26.33
N SER A 426 12.63 12.82 25.50
CA SER A 426 12.50 14.00 24.64
C SER A 426 13.69 14.15 23.67
N THR A 427 14.51 15.21 23.83
CA THR A 427 15.66 15.46 22.97
C THR A 427 16.73 14.36 23.02
N PHE A 428 16.70 13.46 24.02
CA PHE A 428 17.66 12.39 24.19
C PHE A 428 17.17 11.02 23.68
N GLY A 429 15.98 10.98 23.05
CA GLY A 429 15.41 9.74 22.50
C GLY A 429 14.52 8.99 23.48
N ALA A 430 14.40 7.68 23.28
CA ALA A 430 13.55 6.81 24.06
C ALA A 430 14.33 5.62 24.61
N VAL A 431 14.04 5.21 25.83
CA VAL A 431 14.62 4.03 26.47
C VAL A 431 13.51 3.13 27.03
N ALA A 432 13.70 1.83 26.95
CA ALA A 432 12.84 0.87 27.61
C ALA A 432 13.69 -0.18 28.35
N PHE A 433 13.12 -0.67 29.43
CA PHE A 433 13.67 -1.77 30.22
C PHE A 433 12.56 -2.76 30.54
N ASP A 434 12.82 -4.04 30.36
CA ASP A 434 11.90 -5.11 30.72
C ASP A 434 12.62 -6.32 31.31
N VAL A 435 11.87 -7.09 32.08
CA VAL A 435 12.25 -8.34 32.67
C VAL A 435 11.21 -9.38 32.30
N THR A 436 11.67 -10.50 31.78
CA THR A 436 10.86 -11.69 31.49
C THR A 436 11.29 -12.83 32.36
N HIS A 437 10.35 -13.47 33.04
CA HIS A 437 10.54 -14.67 33.83
C HIS A 437 9.91 -15.86 33.12
N SER A 438 10.61 -16.99 33.00
CA SER A 438 10.08 -18.25 32.48
C SER A 438 10.16 -19.36 33.50
N HIS A 439 9.11 -20.18 33.56
CA HIS A 439 9.02 -21.43 34.35
C HIS A 439 8.63 -22.55 33.37
N THR A 440 9.49 -23.58 33.31
CA THR A 440 9.35 -24.70 32.38
C THR A 440 9.41 -26.03 33.13
N LYS A 441 8.50 -26.97 32.79
CA LYS A 441 8.54 -28.36 33.29
C LYS A 441 8.90 -29.28 32.13
N LEU A 442 10.00 -30.02 32.26
CA LEU A 442 10.45 -31.01 31.33
C LEU A 442 10.16 -32.42 31.86
N ASP A 443 9.26 -33.15 31.17
CA ASP A 443 8.85 -34.51 31.60
C ASP A 443 9.78 -35.61 31.08
N LYS A 444 10.50 -35.36 30.00
CA LYS A 444 11.49 -36.28 29.44
C LYS A 444 12.90 -35.98 29.96
N ASP A 445 13.77 -37.02 30.00
CA ASP A 445 15.21 -36.80 30.24
C ASP A 445 15.79 -36.05 29.01
N THR A 446 15.91 -34.74 29.14
CA THR A 446 16.61 -33.91 28.20
C THR A 446 18.04 -33.65 28.69
N ALA A 447 18.89 -33.00 27.88
CA ALA A 447 20.24 -32.66 28.37
C ALA A 447 20.22 -31.57 29.47
N TYR A 448 19.10 -30.86 29.64
CA TYR A 448 18.85 -29.99 30.79
C TYR A 448 18.43 -30.75 32.05
N GLY A 449 18.29 -32.09 31.99
CA GLY A 449 17.73 -32.91 33.03
C GLY A 449 16.23 -32.96 33.04
N LYS A 450 15.67 -33.79 33.90
CA LYS A 450 14.24 -33.87 34.17
C LYS A 450 13.88 -32.94 35.34
N GLY A 451 12.85 -32.11 35.19
CA GLY A 451 12.39 -31.25 36.29
C GLY A 451 11.93 -29.88 35.83
N SER A 452 11.87 -28.95 36.78
CA SER A 452 11.52 -27.56 36.49
C SER A 452 12.78 -26.72 36.32
N LEU A 453 12.75 -25.83 35.33
CA LEU A 453 13.74 -24.77 35.08
C LEU A 453 13.06 -23.43 35.32
N ASP A 454 13.74 -22.55 36.06
CA ASP A 454 13.31 -21.17 36.31
C ASP A 454 14.45 -20.24 35.89
N GLY A 455 14.13 -19.23 35.11
CA GLY A 455 15.12 -18.27 34.61
C GLY A 455 14.55 -16.90 34.32
N ASN A 456 15.43 -15.90 34.27
CA ASN A 456 15.08 -14.53 33.98
C ASN A 456 15.84 -14.03 32.72
N SER A 457 15.20 -13.19 31.93
CA SER A 457 15.82 -12.43 30.85
C SER A 457 15.62 -10.94 31.10
N PHE A 458 16.66 -10.15 30.90
CA PHE A 458 16.66 -8.71 31.09
C PHE A 458 16.98 -8.03 29.77
N ARG A 459 16.15 -7.06 29.35
CA ARG A 459 16.37 -6.32 28.11
C ARG A 459 16.36 -4.82 28.35
N VAL A 460 17.30 -4.14 27.70
CA VAL A 460 17.37 -2.69 27.61
C VAL A 460 17.36 -2.30 26.15
N SER A 461 16.50 -1.38 25.76
CA SER A 461 16.41 -0.88 24.39
C SER A 461 16.44 0.65 24.39
N TYR A 462 17.14 1.21 23.41
CA TYR A 462 17.27 2.65 23.20
C TYR A 462 17.03 3.00 21.74
N SER A 463 16.36 4.10 21.49
CA SER A 463 16.14 4.61 20.13
C SER A 463 16.07 6.13 20.12
N LYS A 464 16.57 6.75 19.05
CA LYS A 464 16.49 8.18 18.84
C LYS A 464 16.48 8.56 17.36
N ASP A 465 15.50 9.38 16.98
CA ASP A 465 15.46 10.12 15.73
C ASP A 465 15.96 11.57 15.93
N PHE A 466 16.88 12.00 15.08
CA PHE A 466 17.47 13.35 15.11
C PHE A 466 17.02 14.11 13.85
N ASP A 467 15.78 14.56 13.82
CA ASP A 467 15.19 15.23 12.64
C ASP A 467 15.99 16.42 12.12
N GLN A 468 16.60 17.19 13.04
CA GLN A 468 17.40 18.36 12.68
C GLN A 468 18.75 18.01 12.05
N LEU A 469 19.28 16.83 12.30
CA LEU A 469 20.58 16.37 11.82
C LEU A 469 20.46 15.34 10.69
N ASN A 470 19.23 14.99 10.26
CA ASN A 470 18.97 13.87 9.35
C ASN A 470 19.71 12.58 9.77
N SER A 471 19.76 12.33 11.05
CA SER A 471 20.39 11.15 11.63
C SER A 471 19.38 10.36 12.43
N ARG A 472 19.51 9.06 12.35
CA ARG A 472 18.68 8.11 13.08
C ARG A 472 19.59 7.09 13.76
N VAL A 473 19.56 7.07 15.09
CA VAL A 473 19.94 5.88 15.85
C VAL A 473 18.67 5.08 15.98
N THR A 474 18.51 4.09 15.13
CA THR A 474 17.26 3.37 15.05
C THR A 474 17.10 2.42 16.21
N PHE A 475 18.22 1.84 16.68
CA PHE A 475 18.17 0.87 17.76
C PHE A 475 19.55 0.67 18.38
N ALA A 476 19.61 0.62 19.72
CA ALA A 476 20.68 0.03 20.47
C ALA A 476 20.04 -0.82 21.58
N GLY A 477 20.29 -2.12 21.58
CA GLY A 477 19.66 -3.06 22.49
C GLY A 477 20.68 -3.95 23.15
N TYR A 478 20.38 -4.30 24.37
CA TYR A 478 21.08 -5.29 25.14
C TYR A 478 20.08 -6.24 25.80
N ARG A 479 20.29 -7.54 25.64
CA ARG A 479 19.55 -8.61 26.33
C ARG A 479 20.50 -9.50 27.04
N PHE A 480 20.22 -9.83 28.28
CA PHE A 480 20.91 -10.86 29.06
C PHE A 480 19.90 -11.89 29.52
N SER A 481 20.16 -13.17 29.27
CA SER A 481 19.35 -14.30 29.73
C SER A 481 20.15 -15.20 30.66
N GLU A 482 19.55 -15.60 31.78
CA GLU A 482 20.13 -16.58 32.68
C GLU A 482 20.21 -17.96 32.02
N GLU A 483 21.13 -18.81 32.43
CA GLU A 483 21.38 -20.15 31.85
C GLU A 483 20.11 -21.03 31.81
N ASN A 484 19.27 -20.91 32.83
CA ASN A 484 18.01 -21.67 32.96
C ASN A 484 16.80 -20.96 32.33
N PHE A 485 16.96 -19.76 31.77
CA PHE A 485 15.90 -19.10 31.03
C PHE A 485 15.64 -19.86 29.72
N MET A 486 14.38 -20.14 29.45
CA MET A 486 13.95 -20.87 28.27
C MET A 486 12.80 -20.11 27.60
N THR A 487 12.88 -19.93 26.29
CA THR A 487 11.79 -19.42 25.46
C THR A 487 10.77 -20.52 25.19
N MET A 488 9.57 -20.16 24.73
CA MET A 488 8.55 -21.14 24.33
C MET A 488 9.03 -22.02 23.17
N SER A 489 9.74 -21.46 22.20
CA SER A 489 10.32 -22.23 21.09
C SER A 489 11.34 -23.26 21.57
N GLU A 490 12.25 -22.87 22.47
CA GLU A 490 13.26 -23.79 23.06
C GLU A 490 12.61 -24.90 23.89
N TYR A 491 11.53 -24.57 24.63
CA TYR A 491 10.73 -25.55 25.37
C TYR A 491 10.09 -26.58 24.43
N LEU A 492 9.49 -26.12 23.32
CA LEU A 492 8.87 -27.00 22.32
C LEU A 492 9.90 -27.95 21.70
N ASP A 493 11.04 -27.40 21.25
CA ASP A 493 12.16 -28.19 20.68
C ASP A 493 12.68 -29.25 21.70
N ALA A 494 12.84 -28.87 22.98
CA ALA A 494 13.31 -29.80 24.02
C ALA A 494 12.26 -30.86 24.34
N SER A 495 10.99 -30.56 24.28
CA SER A 495 9.90 -31.48 24.63
C SER A 495 9.64 -32.51 23.54
N ASP A 496 9.82 -32.17 22.27
CA ASP A 496 9.59 -33.07 21.15
C ASP A 496 10.77 -34.00 20.90
N SER A 497 11.93 -33.48 20.59
CA SER A 497 13.07 -34.25 20.14
C SER A 497 13.87 -34.93 21.29
N GLY A 498 13.73 -34.46 22.52
CA GLY A 498 14.60 -34.80 23.63
C GLY A 498 16.05 -34.36 23.38
N MET A 499 16.37 -33.79 22.24
CA MET A 499 17.66 -33.21 21.89
C MET A 499 17.76 -31.79 22.39
N VAL A 500 18.89 -31.48 22.98
CA VAL A 500 19.21 -30.10 23.34
C VAL A 500 19.49 -29.33 22.07
N ARG A 501 18.72 -28.28 21.85
CA ARG A 501 19.12 -27.28 20.88
C ARG A 501 20.37 -26.61 21.41
N THR A 502 21.50 -26.77 20.75
CA THR A 502 22.70 -26.00 21.07
C THR A 502 22.47 -24.53 20.75
N GLY A 503 22.74 -23.65 21.66
CA GLY A 503 22.67 -22.22 21.44
C GLY A 503 21.79 -21.45 22.40
N ASN A 504 21.80 -21.81 23.71
CA ASN A 504 21.11 -21.04 24.75
C ASN A 504 21.66 -19.62 24.80
N ASP A 505 20.77 -18.66 24.55
CA ASP A 505 21.10 -17.24 24.53
C ASP A 505 21.63 -16.76 25.89
N LYS A 506 22.77 -16.08 25.86
CA LYS A 506 23.36 -15.46 27.03
C LYS A 506 23.28 -13.95 26.96
N GLU A 507 23.91 -13.36 25.97
CA GLU A 507 23.90 -11.91 25.76
C GLU A 507 23.71 -11.58 24.28
N MET A 508 22.89 -10.62 24.01
CA MET A 508 22.71 -10.08 22.67
C MET A 508 22.90 -8.56 22.68
N TYR A 509 23.80 -8.08 21.84
CA TYR A 509 24.07 -6.67 21.61
C TYR A 509 23.65 -6.34 20.18
N THR A 510 22.79 -5.33 20.01
CA THR A 510 22.38 -4.85 18.68
C THR A 510 22.54 -3.35 18.61
N ALA A 511 23.00 -2.84 17.46
CA ALA A 511 23.08 -1.41 17.20
C ALA A 511 22.90 -1.12 15.72
N THR A 512 21.95 -0.28 15.39
CA THR A 512 21.75 0.24 14.03
C THR A 512 21.85 1.76 14.07
N TYR A 513 22.72 2.31 13.26
CA TYR A 513 22.94 3.74 13.15
C TYR A 513 22.92 4.19 11.70
N ASN A 514 22.16 5.24 11.40
CA ASN A 514 22.08 5.86 10.09
C ASN A 514 22.24 7.38 10.24
N GLN A 515 23.21 7.97 9.53
CA GLN A 515 23.50 9.39 9.56
C GLN A 515 23.68 9.92 8.13
N ASN A 516 22.97 10.97 7.80
CA ASN A 516 23.15 11.67 6.54
C ASN A 516 23.61 13.12 6.79
N PHE A 517 24.85 13.41 6.45
CA PHE A 517 25.44 14.76 6.49
C PHE A 517 25.20 15.47 5.15
N ARG A 518 24.00 16.05 4.95
CA ARG A 518 23.57 16.62 3.66
C ARG A 518 24.54 17.66 3.10
N ASP A 519 25.04 18.56 3.95
CA ASP A 519 25.97 19.63 3.53
C ASP A 519 27.33 19.09 3.08
N ALA A 520 27.77 17.99 3.65
CA ALA A 520 29.01 17.31 3.28
C ALA A 520 28.82 16.26 2.17
N GLY A 521 27.57 15.92 1.81
CA GLY A 521 27.28 14.83 0.88
C GLY A 521 27.74 13.47 1.38
N VAL A 522 27.79 13.25 2.71
CA VAL A 522 28.29 12.01 3.33
C VAL A 522 27.14 11.31 4.04
N SER A 523 27.02 10.00 3.84
CA SER A 523 26.13 9.15 4.61
C SER A 523 26.89 7.98 5.25
N VAL A 524 26.52 7.65 6.49
CA VAL A 524 27.08 6.56 7.27
C VAL A 524 25.95 5.65 7.71
N TYR A 525 26.10 4.37 7.46
CA TYR A 525 25.20 3.32 7.95
C TYR A 525 26.02 2.29 8.71
N LEU A 526 25.56 1.90 9.89
CA LEU A 526 26.14 0.83 10.70
C LEU A 526 25.03 -0.09 11.16
N ASN A 527 25.21 -1.37 10.96
CA ASN A 527 24.47 -2.42 11.63
C ASN A 527 25.48 -3.33 12.35
N TYR A 528 25.25 -3.60 13.62
CA TYR A 528 26.10 -4.42 14.45
C TYR A 528 25.23 -5.33 15.33
N THR A 529 25.53 -6.62 15.34
CA THR A 529 24.93 -7.60 16.25
C THR A 529 26.03 -8.52 16.79
N ARG A 530 26.06 -8.69 18.09
CA ARG A 530 26.87 -9.68 18.77
C ARG A 530 25.98 -10.52 19.65
N HIS A 531 26.06 -11.84 19.46
CA HIS A 531 25.29 -12.81 20.17
C HIS A 531 26.27 -13.79 20.87
N THR A 532 26.17 -13.91 22.18
CA THR A 532 26.93 -14.88 22.98
C THR A 532 25.96 -15.94 23.52
N TYR A 533 26.47 -17.12 23.72
CA TYR A 533 25.69 -18.27 24.13
C TYR A 533 26.32 -18.90 25.39
N TRP A 534 25.57 -19.72 26.12
CA TRP A 534 26.07 -20.46 27.27
C TRP A 534 26.85 -21.71 26.85
N ASP A 535 26.55 -22.28 25.68
CA ASP A 535 26.94 -23.61 25.25
C ASP A 535 27.67 -23.66 23.88
N ARG A 536 27.86 -22.54 23.22
CA ARG A 536 28.61 -22.44 21.95
C ARG A 536 29.40 -21.14 21.83
N GLU A 537 30.21 -21.05 20.77
CA GLU A 537 30.97 -19.83 20.45
C GLU A 537 30.07 -18.65 20.10
N GLU A 538 30.59 -17.44 20.34
CA GLU A 538 29.87 -16.20 20.03
C GLU A 538 29.80 -15.96 18.53
N GLN A 539 28.75 -15.27 18.10
CA GLN A 539 28.58 -14.80 16.71
C GLN A 539 28.63 -13.28 16.68
N THR A 540 29.39 -12.73 15.73
CA THR A 540 29.50 -11.28 15.55
C THR A 540 29.26 -10.90 14.10
N ASN A 541 28.19 -10.17 13.85
CA ASN A 541 27.80 -9.66 12.52
C ASN A 541 27.86 -8.13 12.51
N TYR A 542 28.50 -7.57 11.49
CA TYR A 542 28.46 -6.13 11.27
C TYR A 542 28.51 -5.77 9.78
N ASN A 543 27.88 -4.64 9.49
CA ASN A 543 27.93 -3.99 8.19
C ASN A 543 28.09 -2.48 8.42
N ILE A 544 29.18 -1.91 7.92
CA ILE A 544 29.48 -0.49 8.04
C ILE A 544 29.62 0.07 6.62
N MET A 545 28.69 0.92 6.21
CA MET A 545 28.73 1.58 4.93
C MET A 545 29.03 3.07 5.10
N LEU A 546 29.97 3.57 4.34
CA LEU A 546 30.31 4.98 4.20
C LEU A 546 30.10 5.37 2.72
N SER A 547 29.27 6.36 2.45
CA SER A 547 29.06 6.87 1.10
C SER A 547 29.30 8.38 1.06
N HIS A 548 29.91 8.85 -0.02
CA HIS A 548 30.14 10.27 -0.26
C HIS A 548 29.72 10.64 -1.68
N TYR A 549 28.86 11.66 -1.77
CA TYR A 549 28.37 12.22 -3.03
C TYR A 549 29.03 13.58 -3.28
N PHE A 550 29.61 13.75 -4.45
CA PHE A 550 30.34 14.97 -4.81
C PHE A 550 30.23 15.27 -6.31
N ASN A 551 30.62 16.47 -6.68
CA ASN A 551 30.69 16.87 -8.09
C ASN A 551 32.17 16.90 -8.53
N MET A 552 32.47 16.32 -9.69
CA MET A 552 33.81 16.27 -10.29
C MET A 552 33.78 17.06 -11.60
N GLY A 553 34.21 18.34 -11.56
CA GLY A 553 34.14 19.23 -12.71
C GLY A 553 32.70 19.45 -13.20
N SER A 554 32.43 19.06 -14.44
CA SER A 554 31.08 19.15 -15.04
C SER A 554 30.16 17.96 -14.69
N ILE A 555 30.72 16.87 -14.14
CA ILE A 555 29.97 15.68 -13.78
C ILE A 555 29.40 15.87 -12.37
N ARG A 556 28.09 15.80 -12.28
CA ARG A 556 27.35 15.94 -11.00
C ARG A 556 27.02 14.56 -10.43
N ASN A 557 26.85 14.49 -9.11
CA ASN A 557 26.40 13.29 -8.40
C ASN A 557 27.33 12.07 -8.60
N VAL A 558 28.65 12.28 -8.64
CA VAL A 558 29.60 11.17 -8.53
C VAL A 558 29.50 10.63 -7.09
N SER A 559 29.44 9.33 -6.93
CA SER A 559 29.42 8.69 -5.62
C SER A 559 30.56 7.72 -5.42
N ILE A 560 31.13 7.72 -4.24
CA ILE A 560 32.02 6.67 -3.76
C ILE A 560 31.39 6.05 -2.50
N SER A 561 31.35 4.73 -2.43
CA SER A 561 30.91 4.01 -1.25
C SER A 561 31.92 2.94 -0.86
N MET A 562 32.05 2.74 0.42
CA MET A 562 32.89 1.69 1.01
C MET A 562 32.06 0.98 2.09
N THR A 563 31.97 -0.35 1.99
CA THR A 563 31.25 -1.20 2.94
C THR A 563 32.24 -2.21 3.53
N GLY A 564 32.45 -2.15 4.85
CA GLY A 564 33.14 -3.21 5.59
C GLY A 564 32.11 -4.12 6.24
N TYR A 565 32.26 -5.41 6.09
CA TYR A 565 31.30 -6.37 6.60
C TYR A 565 31.95 -7.60 7.23
N ARG A 566 31.24 -8.22 8.16
CA ARG A 566 31.47 -9.56 8.71
C ARG A 566 30.13 -10.19 9.01
N TYR A 567 29.90 -11.37 8.46
CA TYR A 567 28.76 -12.22 8.76
C TYR A 567 29.29 -13.56 9.25
N GLU A 568 28.75 -14.07 10.31
CA GLU A 568 29.17 -15.30 10.95
C GLU A 568 27.96 -16.18 11.22
N TYR A 569 28.00 -17.40 10.71
CA TYR A 569 26.98 -18.43 10.91
C TYR A 569 27.64 -19.79 11.00
N ASP A 570 27.26 -20.60 11.97
CA ASP A 570 27.78 -21.95 12.22
C ASP A 570 29.31 -22.07 12.16
N ASN A 571 30.00 -21.17 12.88
CA ASN A 571 31.47 -21.07 12.95
C ASN A 571 32.18 -20.74 11.61
N GLN A 572 31.44 -20.37 10.58
CA GLN A 572 32.01 -19.85 9.36
C GLN A 572 31.82 -18.34 9.31
N ALA A 573 32.88 -17.60 9.07
CA ALA A 573 32.85 -16.15 8.98
C ALA A 573 33.21 -15.70 7.57
N ASP A 574 32.26 -15.02 6.89
CA ASP A 574 32.54 -14.21 5.70
C ASP A 574 32.81 -12.77 6.12
N LYS A 575 33.95 -12.22 5.71
CA LYS A 575 34.35 -10.86 6.04
C LYS A 575 35.10 -10.23 4.89
N GLY A 576 34.88 -8.96 4.68
CA GLY A 576 35.53 -8.28 3.58
C GLY A 576 35.23 -6.77 3.54
N MET A 577 35.63 -6.20 2.44
CA MET A 577 35.43 -4.80 2.11
C MET A 577 34.96 -4.67 0.66
N TYR A 578 33.83 -4.01 0.47
CA TYR A 578 33.33 -3.65 -0.84
C TYR A 578 33.57 -2.16 -1.10
N ILE A 579 34.10 -1.81 -2.29
CA ILE A 579 34.32 -0.42 -2.74
C ILE A 579 33.55 -0.22 -4.04
N SER A 580 32.76 0.83 -4.13
CA SER A 580 32.09 1.22 -5.37
C SER A 580 32.36 2.70 -5.66
N LEU A 581 32.74 3.00 -6.90
CA LEU A 581 32.79 4.34 -7.46
C LEU A 581 31.77 4.40 -8.59
N SER A 582 30.81 5.30 -8.53
CA SER A 582 29.75 5.43 -9.52
C SER A 582 29.75 6.83 -10.12
N MET A 583 29.67 6.91 -11.43
CA MET A 583 29.74 8.15 -12.20
C MET A 583 28.58 8.17 -13.22
N PRO A 584 27.66 9.15 -13.17
CA PRO A 584 26.63 9.32 -14.20
C PRO A 584 27.23 9.50 -15.59
N TRP A 585 26.64 8.83 -16.57
CA TRP A 585 27.03 8.85 -17.96
C TRP A 585 25.82 9.12 -18.87
N GLY A 586 25.63 10.40 -19.23
CA GLY A 586 24.38 10.84 -19.87
C GLY A 586 23.22 10.97 -18.88
N ASP A 587 22.00 10.95 -19.39
CA ASP A 587 20.81 11.24 -18.57
C ASP A 587 20.30 10.02 -17.78
N ASN A 588 20.41 8.82 -18.36
CA ASN A 588 19.80 7.60 -17.83
C ASN A 588 20.81 6.47 -17.57
N SER A 589 22.10 6.74 -17.62
CA SER A 589 23.13 5.71 -17.50
C SER A 589 24.17 6.04 -16.44
N THR A 590 24.86 5.04 -15.97
CA THR A 590 25.92 5.16 -14.98
C THR A 590 27.04 4.19 -15.29
N VAL A 591 28.28 4.65 -15.21
CA VAL A 591 29.46 3.79 -15.21
C VAL A 591 29.95 3.64 -13.79
N SER A 592 30.29 2.42 -13.39
CA SER A 592 30.78 2.15 -12.03
C SER A 592 32.06 1.31 -12.06
N TYR A 593 32.88 1.48 -11.04
CA TYR A 593 33.87 0.52 -10.63
C TYR A 593 33.42 -0.13 -9.33
N ASN A 594 33.50 -1.44 -9.27
CA ASN A 594 33.11 -2.23 -8.11
C ASN A 594 34.25 -3.19 -7.75
N GLY A 595 34.68 -3.19 -6.51
CA GLY A 595 35.69 -4.10 -6.01
C GLY A 595 35.26 -4.74 -4.68
N ASN A 596 35.36 -6.05 -4.59
CA ASN A 596 35.14 -6.81 -3.37
C ASN A 596 36.47 -7.49 -2.98
N TYR A 597 36.85 -7.38 -1.71
CA TYR A 597 38.10 -7.90 -1.17
C TYR A 597 37.83 -8.54 0.19
N GLY A 598 37.96 -9.85 0.30
CA GLY A 598 37.58 -10.54 1.53
C GLY A 598 37.96 -12.00 1.63
N SER A 599 37.31 -12.69 2.56
CA SER A 599 37.52 -14.13 2.79
C SER A 599 36.82 -15.03 1.76
N GLY A 600 35.85 -14.48 1.01
CA GLY A 600 35.19 -15.15 -0.09
C GLY A 600 35.92 -14.90 -1.42
N THR A 601 35.26 -14.29 -2.37
CA THR A 601 35.76 -14.00 -3.71
C THR A 601 36.36 -12.61 -3.81
N ASP A 602 37.61 -12.47 -4.25
CA ASP A 602 38.20 -11.19 -4.60
C ASP A 602 37.78 -10.79 -6.00
N SER A 603 37.04 -9.67 -6.16
CA SER A 603 36.59 -9.20 -7.45
C SER A 603 36.93 -7.72 -7.74
N SER A 604 37.10 -7.39 -9.01
CA SER A 604 37.37 -6.04 -9.49
C SER A 604 36.72 -5.88 -10.87
N GLN A 605 35.65 -5.12 -10.95
CA GLN A 605 34.82 -5.03 -12.15
C GLN A 605 34.48 -3.59 -12.51
N VAL A 606 34.33 -3.32 -13.81
CA VAL A 606 33.72 -2.10 -14.34
C VAL A 606 32.30 -2.43 -14.79
N GLY A 607 31.35 -1.64 -14.31
CA GLY A 607 29.93 -1.81 -14.59
C GLY A 607 29.38 -0.68 -15.46
N TYR A 608 28.40 -1.01 -16.27
CA TYR A 608 27.56 -0.08 -16.99
C TYR A 608 26.11 -0.39 -16.69
N PHE A 609 25.41 0.58 -16.10
CA PHE A 609 23.97 0.53 -15.84
C PHE A 609 23.26 1.50 -16.77
N SER A 610 22.11 1.11 -17.32
CA SER A 610 21.25 1.99 -18.11
C SER A 610 19.77 1.72 -17.85
N ARG A 611 19.03 2.79 -17.60
CA ARG A 611 17.57 2.78 -17.62
C ARG A 611 17.11 3.11 -19.03
N VAL A 612 16.45 2.16 -19.70
CA VAL A 612 15.91 2.33 -21.05
C VAL A 612 14.65 3.20 -21.02
N ASP A 613 13.76 2.89 -20.07
CA ASP A 613 12.52 3.59 -19.78
C ASP A 613 12.15 3.40 -18.29
N ASP A 614 10.94 3.83 -17.89
CA ASP A 614 10.50 3.72 -16.48
C ASP A 614 10.28 2.28 -16.02
N ALA A 615 10.12 1.35 -16.97
CA ALA A 615 9.87 -0.06 -16.68
C ALA A 615 11.10 -0.95 -16.92
N THR A 616 12.13 -0.48 -17.63
CA THR A 616 13.21 -1.34 -18.13
C THR A 616 14.57 -0.80 -17.77
N HIS A 617 15.39 -1.64 -17.18
CA HIS A 617 16.80 -1.34 -16.95
C HIS A 617 17.68 -2.58 -17.14
N TYR A 618 18.97 -2.34 -17.39
CA TYR A 618 19.97 -3.41 -17.48
C TYR A 618 21.31 -2.96 -16.89
N GLN A 619 22.09 -3.95 -16.49
CA GLN A 619 23.46 -3.76 -16.00
C GLN A 619 24.38 -4.80 -16.64
N LEU A 620 25.58 -4.37 -16.97
CA LEU A 620 26.65 -5.23 -17.48
C LEU A 620 27.92 -4.92 -16.69
N ASN A 621 28.53 -5.94 -16.11
CA ASN A 621 29.82 -5.83 -15.42
C ASN A 621 30.87 -6.70 -16.13
N VAL A 622 32.07 -6.20 -16.23
CA VAL A 622 33.21 -6.91 -16.81
C VAL A 622 34.44 -6.66 -15.96
N GLY A 623 35.15 -7.70 -15.62
CA GLY A 623 36.37 -7.58 -14.81
C GLY A 623 37.05 -8.89 -14.51
N THR A 624 37.55 -9.00 -13.30
CA THR A 624 38.16 -10.21 -12.76
C THR A 624 37.55 -10.58 -11.43
N SER A 625 37.38 -11.86 -11.20
CA SER A 625 36.99 -12.45 -9.93
C SER A 625 37.88 -13.65 -9.69
N ASP A 626 38.55 -13.72 -8.54
CA ASP A 626 39.57 -14.72 -8.17
C ASP A 626 40.67 -14.92 -9.27
N LYS A 627 41.05 -13.81 -9.90
CA LYS A 627 42.06 -13.75 -10.99
C LYS A 627 41.58 -14.31 -12.34
N HIS A 628 40.36 -14.77 -12.46
CA HIS A 628 39.72 -15.17 -13.71
C HIS A 628 38.87 -14.05 -14.29
N THR A 629 38.73 -14.02 -15.61
CA THR A 629 37.86 -13.07 -16.25
C THR A 629 36.39 -13.34 -15.86
N SER A 630 35.66 -12.30 -15.47
CA SER A 630 34.24 -12.38 -15.20
C SER A 630 33.44 -11.41 -16.05
N VAL A 631 32.26 -11.86 -16.50
CA VAL A 631 31.28 -11.05 -17.21
C VAL A 631 29.92 -11.36 -16.63
N ASP A 632 29.23 -10.32 -16.09
CA ASP A 632 27.94 -10.47 -15.45
C ASP A 632 26.93 -9.53 -16.12
N GLY A 633 25.79 -10.05 -16.54
CA GLY A 633 24.69 -9.33 -17.12
C GLY A 633 23.40 -9.48 -16.32
N TYR A 634 22.69 -8.39 -16.15
CA TYR A 634 21.37 -8.35 -15.50
C TYR A 634 20.42 -7.48 -16.30
N TYR A 635 19.19 -7.94 -16.49
CA TYR A 635 18.10 -7.22 -17.16
C TYR A 635 16.83 -7.35 -16.33
N SER A 636 16.12 -6.24 -16.16
CA SER A 636 14.83 -6.20 -15.44
C SER A 636 13.80 -5.44 -16.26
N HIS A 637 12.59 -5.98 -16.30
CA HIS A 637 11.43 -5.36 -16.94
C HIS A 637 10.16 -5.48 -16.09
N ASP A 638 9.61 -4.33 -15.68
CA ASP A 638 8.35 -4.20 -14.95
C ASP A 638 7.17 -4.18 -15.92
N GLY A 639 6.80 -5.34 -16.43
CA GLY A 639 5.69 -5.50 -17.37
C GLY A 639 4.31 -5.31 -16.71
N SER A 640 3.27 -5.14 -17.54
CA SER A 640 1.89 -5.06 -17.05
C SER A 640 1.37 -6.39 -16.50
N LEU A 641 1.90 -7.52 -16.97
CA LEU A 641 1.47 -8.87 -16.61
C LEU A 641 2.31 -9.49 -15.49
N ALA A 642 3.60 -9.20 -15.47
CA ALA A 642 4.57 -9.68 -14.50
C ALA A 642 5.83 -8.82 -14.56
N GLN A 643 6.63 -8.85 -13.50
CA GLN A 643 8.02 -8.45 -13.51
C GLN A 643 8.86 -9.61 -14.01
N VAL A 644 9.85 -9.33 -14.84
CA VAL A 644 10.76 -10.32 -15.43
C VAL A 644 12.19 -9.86 -15.20
N ASP A 645 12.98 -10.69 -14.51
CA ASP A 645 14.40 -10.44 -14.32
C ASP A 645 15.20 -11.57 -14.97
N LEU A 646 16.21 -11.21 -15.74
CA LEU A 646 17.15 -12.12 -16.38
C LEU A 646 18.56 -11.85 -15.90
N SER A 647 19.31 -12.90 -15.64
CA SER A 647 20.72 -12.80 -15.31
C SER A 647 21.54 -13.81 -16.11
N ALA A 648 22.77 -13.46 -16.41
CA ALA A 648 23.73 -14.35 -17.03
C ALA A 648 25.14 -14.01 -16.54
N ASN A 649 25.91 -15.03 -16.18
CA ASN A 649 27.27 -14.84 -15.71
C ASN A 649 28.20 -15.84 -16.39
N TYR A 650 29.38 -15.38 -16.69
CA TYR A 650 30.50 -16.15 -17.22
C TYR A 650 31.74 -15.92 -16.36
N HIS A 651 32.32 -17.01 -15.89
CA HIS A 651 33.54 -17.04 -15.10
C HIS A 651 34.55 -17.95 -15.80
N GLU A 652 35.61 -17.36 -16.35
CA GLU A 652 36.56 -18.06 -17.17
C GLU A 652 37.14 -19.32 -16.48
N GLY A 653 36.96 -20.47 -17.11
CA GLY A 653 37.46 -21.76 -16.62
C GLY A 653 36.85 -22.25 -15.29
N GLN A 654 35.77 -21.67 -14.86
CA GLN A 654 35.06 -22.07 -13.65
C GLN A 654 33.60 -22.47 -13.95
N TYR A 655 32.75 -21.52 -14.33
CA TYR A 655 31.33 -21.80 -14.56
C TYR A 655 30.66 -20.78 -15.49
N THR A 656 29.54 -21.22 -16.04
CA THR A 656 28.57 -20.35 -16.71
C THR A 656 27.22 -20.53 -16.05
N SER A 657 26.51 -19.45 -15.75
CA SER A 657 25.15 -19.52 -15.16
C SER A 657 24.17 -18.60 -15.85
N ALA A 658 22.90 -18.97 -15.82
CA ALA A 658 21.79 -18.14 -16.26
C ALA A 658 20.63 -18.24 -15.28
N GLY A 659 19.95 -17.14 -15.04
CA GLY A 659 18.80 -17.04 -14.14
C GLY A 659 17.63 -16.31 -14.79
N LEU A 660 16.43 -16.74 -14.41
CA LEU A 660 15.14 -16.12 -14.75
C LEU A 660 14.31 -16.00 -13.48
N SER A 661 13.84 -14.78 -13.17
CA SER A 661 12.83 -14.54 -12.14
C SER A 661 11.56 -14.00 -12.78
N LEU A 662 10.43 -14.56 -12.36
CA LEU A 662 9.09 -14.12 -12.76
C LEU A 662 8.27 -13.85 -11.52
N GLN A 663 7.78 -12.62 -11.37
CA GLN A 663 6.94 -12.24 -10.25
C GLN A 663 5.66 -11.56 -10.74
N GLY A 664 4.53 -12.08 -10.33
CA GLY A 664 3.24 -11.56 -10.78
C GLY A 664 2.05 -12.18 -10.05
N GLY A 665 0.88 -11.85 -10.55
CA GLY A 665 -0.37 -12.33 -10.00
C GLY A 665 -1.54 -12.28 -10.96
N ALA A 666 -2.64 -12.85 -10.53
CA ALA A 666 -3.93 -12.80 -11.18
C ALA A 666 -5.00 -12.36 -10.19
N THR A 667 -5.86 -11.46 -10.62
CA THR A 667 -7.05 -11.05 -9.86
C THR A 667 -8.29 -11.29 -10.70
N LEU A 668 -9.29 -11.99 -10.14
CA LEU A 668 -10.54 -12.30 -10.80
C LEU A 668 -11.72 -11.94 -9.92
N THR A 669 -12.68 -11.21 -10.46
CA THR A 669 -13.89 -10.74 -9.77
C THR A 669 -15.11 -10.90 -10.67
N ALA A 670 -16.31 -10.65 -10.15
CA ALA A 670 -17.53 -10.58 -10.96
C ALA A 670 -17.51 -9.43 -12.00
N HIS A 671 -16.66 -8.40 -11.80
CA HIS A 671 -16.48 -7.28 -12.73
C HIS A 671 -15.37 -7.52 -13.76
N GLY A 672 -14.81 -8.74 -13.83
CA GLY A 672 -13.71 -9.12 -14.68
C GLY A 672 -12.40 -9.28 -13.91
N GLY A 673 -11.29 -9.37 -14.63
CA GLY A 673 -9.99 -9.59 -14.00
C GLY A 673 -8.83 -9.29 -14.94
N ALA A 674 -7.62 -9.31 -14.38
CA ALA A 674 -6.38 -9.15 -15.11
C ALA A 674 -5.22 -9.89 -14.45
N LEU A 675 -4.23 -10.24 -15.27
CA LEU A 675 -2.88 -10.57 -14.80
C LEU A 675 -2.15 -9.26 -14.51
N HIS A 676 -1.27 -9.27 -13.54
CA HIS A 676 -0.53 -8.08 -13.12
C HIS A 676 0.79 -8.44 -12.46
N ARG A 677 1.74 -7.51 -12.44
CA ARG A 677 2.89 -7.62 -11.53
C ARG A 677 2.43 -7.40 -10.09
N THR A 678 3.13 -7.95 -9.12
CA THR A 678 2.94 -7.66 -7.68
C THR A 678 4.21 -7.95 -6.92
N GLN A 679 4.49 -7.15 -5.91
CA GLN A 679 5.59 -7.38 -4.97
C GLN A 679 5.08 -7.96 -3.64
N ASN A 680 3.84 -7.60 -3.25
CA ASN A 680 3.20 -8.07 -2.02
C ASN A 680 2.17 -9.17 -2.32
N MET A 681 2.52 -10.42 -2.05
CA MET A 681 1.64 -11.56 -2.27
C MET A 681 0.42 -11.50 -1.35
N GLY A 682 -0.77 -11.69 -1.91
CA GLY A 682 -2.04 -11.57 -1.19
C GLY A 682 -2.40 -10.14 -0.78
N GLY A 683 -1.59 -9.14 -1.20
CA GLY A 683 -1.70 -7.73 -0.83
C GLY A 683 -2.91 -7.00 -1.41
N THR A 684 -3.03 -5.73 -1.00
CA THR A 684 -4.11 -4.83 -1.45
C THR A 684 -3.90 -4.40 -2.89
N ARG A 685 -4.97 -4.33 -3.66
CA ARG A 685 -4.93 -4.02 -5.10
C ARG A 685 -6.18 -3.30 -5.56
N LEU A 686 -6.08 -2.58 -6.67
CA LEU A 686 -7.16 -1.83 -7.28
C LEU A 686 -7.42 -2.37 -8.69
N LEU A 687 -8.60 -2.97 -8.90
CA LEU A 687 -9.09 -3.35 -10.22
C LEU A 687 -9.67 -2.12 -10.91
N ILE A 688 -9.10 -1.78 -12.04
CA ILE A 688 -9.51 -0.68 -12.91
C ILE A 688 -10.32 -1.21 -14.08
N ASP A 689 -11.39 -0.51 -14.38
CA ASP A 689 -12.27 -0.75 -15.51
C ASP A 689 -12.28 0.46 -16.45
N ALA A 690 -11.83 0.32 -17.67
CA ALA A 690 -11.82 1.35 -18.70
C ALA A 690 -12.93 1.13 -19.76
N ASP A 691 -14.10 0.71 -19.32
CA ASP A 691 -15.29 0.50 -20.19
C ASP A 691 -15.03 -0.43 -21.40
N GLY A 692 -14.19 -1.46 -21.23
CA GLY A 692 -13.86 -2.40 -22.30
C GLY A 692 -12.81 -1.90 -23.28
N VAL A 693 -12.21 -0.74 -23.05
CA VAL A 693 -11.14 -0.18 -23.90
C VAL A 693 -9.80 -0.80 -23.53
N ALA A 694 -9.16 -1.47 -24.49
CA ALA A 694 -7.82 -2.05 -24.30
C ALA A 694 -6.70 -0.99 -24.43
N ASP A 695 -5.51 -1.35 -23.91
CA ASP A 695 -4.28 -0.57 -24.05
C ASP A 695 -4.34 0.85 -23.44
N VAL A 696 -5.26 1.08 -22.49
CA VAL A 696 -5.33 2.34 -21.72
C VAL A 696 -4.23 2.32 -20.68
N PRO A 697 -3.29 3.28 -20.68
CA PRO A 697 -2.23 3.39 -19.69
C PRO A 697 -2.80 3.88 -18.36
N VAL A 698 -2.64 3.07 -17.32
CA VAL A 698 -3.03 3.40 -15.94
C VAL A 698 -1.77 3.54 -15.10
N GLU A 699 -1.57 4.68 -14.55
CA GLU A 699 -0.49 4.97 -13.62
C GLU A 699 -0.98 4.91 -12.17
N GLY A 700 -0.14 4.40 -11.29
CA GLY A 700 -0.40 4.25 -9.86
C GLY A 700 0.92 4.09 -9.14
N ASN A 701 1.12 2.99 -8.43
CA ASN A 701 2.41 2.66 -7.82
C ASN A 701 3.35 2.02 -8.86
N GLY A 702 4.51 2.66 -9.12
CA GLY A 702 5.53 2.17 -10.05
C GLY A 702 5.22 2.46 -11.53
N ALA A 703 5.74 1.64 -12.44
CA ALA A 703 5.56 1.81 -13.88
C ALA A 703 4.07 1.65 -14.30
N ALA A 704 3.66 2.30 -15.38
CA ALA A 704 2.30 2.21 -15.88
C ALA A 704 1.89 0.76 -16.20
N VAL A 705 0.64 0.41 -15.92
CA VAL A 705 0.00 -0.84 -16.35
C VAL A 705 -1.01 -0.55 -17.44
N TYR A 706 -1.17 -1.46 -18.40
CA TYR A 706 -2.09 -1.27 -19.50
C TYR A 706 -3.32 -2.17 -19.36
N THR A 707 -4.49 -1.65 -19.72
CA THR A 707 -5.70 -2.46 -19.73
C THR A 707 -5.63 -3.57 -20.75
N ASN A 708 -6.12 -4.75 -20.37
CA ASN A 708 -6.19 -5.93 -21.23
C ASN A 708 -7.28 -5.79 -22.31
N MET A 709 -7.44 -6.82 -23.16
CA MET A 709 -8.46 -6.86 -24.21
C MET A 709 -9.91 -6.69 -23.75
N PHE A 710 -10.16 -6.80 -22.43
CA PHE A 710 -11.48 -6.58 -21.82
C PHE A 710 -11.58 -5.21 -21.11
N GLY A 711 -10.59 -4.34 -21.31
CA GLY A 711 -10.51 -3.03 -20.65
C GLY A 711 -10.23 -3.09 -19.16
N LYS A 712 -9.58 -4.15 -18.66
CA LYS A 712 -9.26 -4.33 -17.23
C LYS A 712 -7.77 -4.25 -16.97
N ALA A 713 -7.40 -3.54 -15.92
CA ALA A 713 -6.04 -3.53 -15.37
C ALA A 713 -6.08 -3.65 -13.85
N VAL A 714 -5.00 -4.12 -13.25
CA VAL A 714 -4.85 -4.16 -11.80
C VAL A 714 -3.62 -3.35 -11.41
N VAL A 715 -3.83 -2.33 -10.58
CA VAL A 715 -2.76 -1.64 -9.86
C VAL A 715 -2.55 -2.40 -8.56
N SER A 716 -1.40 -3.07 -8.45
CA SER A 716 -0.99 -3.84 -7.26
C SER A 716 -0.27 -2.96 -6.24
N ASP A 717 0.04 -3.56 -5.10
CA ASP A 717 0.89 -2.97 -4.05
C ASP A 717 0.38 -1.61 -3.54
N VAL A 718 -0.95 -1.50 -3.46
CA VAL A 718 -1.67 -0.33 -2.97
C VAL A 718 -1.52 -0.24 -1.45
N ASN A 719 -1.21 0.95 -0.93
CA ASN A 719 -1.02 1.17 0.50
C ASN A 719 -2.34 1.00 1.28
N ASN A 720 -2.30 0.15 2.32
CA ASN A 720 -3.46 -0.10 3.19
C ASN A 720 -3.82 1.16 3.99
N TYR A 721 -5.12 1.48 4.09
CA TYR A 721 -5.65 2.59 4.89
C TYR A 721 -5.19 3.99 4.46
N TYR A 722 -4.49 4.10 3.31
CA TYR A 722 -4.10 5.36 2.70
C TYR A 722 -4.96 5.66 1.49
N ARG A 723 -5.07 6.95 1.18
CA ARG A 723 -5.65 7.40 -0.07
C ARG A 723 -4.69 7.13 -1.21
N ASN A 724 -5.03 6.16 -2.01
CA ASN A 724 -4.30 5.82 -3.22
C ASN A 724 -4.99 6.44 -4.42
N GLN A 725 -4.21 6.86 -5.40
CA GLN A 725 -4.69 7.43 -6.64
C GLN A 725 -4.20 6.57 -7.80
N ALA A 726 -5.10 6.34 -8.75
CA ALA A 726 -4.73 5.83 -10.06
C ALA A 726 -5.19 6.83 -11.11
N TYR A 727 -4.38 7.09 -12.13
CA TYR A 727 -4.68 8.05 -13.17
C TYR A 727 -4.33 7.52 -14.56
N ILE A 728 -5.05 8.03 -15.55
CA ILE A 728 -4.77 7.75 -16.97
C ILE A 728 -3.86 8.84 -17.51
N ASP A 729 -2.73 8.46 -18.12
CA ASP A 729 -1.93 9.39 -18.91
C ASP A 729 -2.63 9.71 -20.24
N LEU A 730 -3.27 10.87 -20.27
CA LEU A 730 -4.04 11.32 -21.43
C LEU A 730 -3.19 11.48 -22.71
N ASN A 731 -1.87 11.71 -22.56
CA ASN A 731 -0.96 11.89 -23.70
C ASN A 731 -0.58 10.54 -24.34
N ARG A 732 -0.79 9.44 -23.63
CA ARG A 732 -0.46 8.08 -24.07
C ARG A 732 -1.68 7.23 -24.38
N LEU A 733 -2.89 7.85 -24.32
CA LEU A 733 -4.12 7.19 -24.75
C LEU A 733 -4.05 6.75 -26.21
N PRO A 734 -4.64 5.60 -26.59
CA PRO A 734 -4.86 5.25 -27.99
C PRO A 734 -5.60 6.37 -28.75
N GLU A 735 -5.27 6.60 -30.02
CA GLU A 735 -5.86 7.67 -30.83
C GLU A 735 -7.39 7.59 -30.91
N ASN A 736 -7.94 6.39 -30.82
CA ASN A 736 -9.37 6.09 -30.85
C ASN A 736 -10.02 6.02 -29.45
N ALA A 737 -9.34 6.52 -28.41
CA ALA A 737 -9.88 6.56 -27.06
C ALA A 737 -9.85 7.99 -26.50
N GLU A 738 -10.81 8.29 -25.63
CA GLU A 738 -10.88 9.53 -24.87
C GLU A 738 -11.37 9.23 -23.45
N ALA A 739 -10.73 9.82 -22.45
CA ALA A 739 -11.13 9.67 -21.06
C ALA A 739 -11.78 10.96 -20.58
N THR A 740 -13.02 10.89 -20.12
CA THR A 740 -13.73 12.02 -19.51
C THR A 740 -13.37 12.17 -18.02
N GLN A 741 -12.88 11.09 -17.39
CA GLN A 741 -12.34 11.09 -16.03
C GLN A 741 -10.96 10.44 -16.05
N SER A 742 -9.95 11.16 -15.62
CA SER A 742 -8.55 10.71 -15.69
C SER A 742 -7.96 10.32 -14.33
N VAL A 743 -8.65 10.55 -13.20
CA VAL A 743 -8.17 10.23 -11.86
C VAL A 743 -9.26 9.52 -11.07
N VAL A 744 -8.89 8.42 -10.42
CA VAL A 744 -9.74 7.73 -9.43
C VAL A 744 -8.96 7.53 -8.14
N GLN A 745 -9.68 7.47 -7.02
CA GLN A 745 -9.09 7.33 -5.69
C GLN A 745 -9.74 6.17 -4.94
N ALA A 746 -8.97 5.55 -4.05
CA ALA A 746 -9.47 4.51 -3.15
C ALA A 746 -8.67 4.49 -1.85
N THR A 747 -9.35 4.30 -0.72
CA THR A 747 -8.75 4.03 0.59
C THR A 747 -9.19 2.64 1.01
N LEU A 748 -8.31 1.66 0.87
CA LEU A 748 -8.65 0.25 0.98
C LEU A 748 -8.14 -0.34 2.30
N THR A 749 -8.91 -1.29 2.86
CA THR A 749 -8.44 -2.13 3.97
C THR A 749 -7.41 -3.14 3.47
N GLU A 750 -6.57 -3.67 4.37
CA GLU A 750 -5.52 -4.65 4.07
C GLU A 750 -6.06 -5.85 3.26
N GLY A 751 -5.40 -6.17 2.16
CA GLY A 751 -5.74 -7.29 1.28
C GLY A 751 -7.03 -7.11 0.46
N ALA A 752 -7.64 -5.92 0.44
CA ALA A 752 -8.85 -5.64 -0.33
C ALA A 752 -8.59 -5.63 -1.85
N ILE A 753 -9.62 -5.96 -2.61
CA ILE A 753 -9.69 -5.72 -4.05
C ILE A 753 -10.61 -4.53 -4.26
N GLY A 754 -10.06 -3.33 -4.40
CA GLY A 754 -10.82 -2.15 -4.77
C GLY A 754 -11.31 -2.25 -6.22
N TYR A 755 -12.42 -1.61 -6.54
CA TYR A 755 -12.91 -1.49 -7.91
C TYR A 755 -13.19 -0.03 -8.24
N ARG A 756 -12.60 0.45 -9.32
CA ARG A 756 -12.86 1.81 -9.82
C ARG A 756 -12.99 1.78 -11.33
N LYS A 757 -13.90 2.62 -11.82
CA LYS A 757 -14.20 2.74 -13.23
C LYS A 757 -13.71 4.08 -13.73
N PHE A 758 -12.96 4.07 -14.82
CA PHE A 758 -12.69 5.26 -15.62
C PHE A 758 -13.74 5.35 -16.72
N ALA A 759 -14.31 6.52 -16.90
CA ALA A 759 -15.19 6.78 -18.05
C ALA A 759 -14.33 6.99 -19.31
N VAL A 760 -13.99 5.89 -20.00
CA VAL A 760 -13.22 5.89 -21.24
C VAL A 760 -14.16 5.57 -22.39
N ILE A 761 -14.12 6.40 -23.42
CA ILE A 761 -14.94 6.29 -24.62
C ILE A 761 -14.04 5.82 -25.75
N SER A 762 -14.41 4.74 -26.44
CA SER A 762 -13.69 4.24 -27.62
C SER A 762 -14.44 4.49 -28.89
N GLY A 763 -13.77 4.98 -29.93
CA GLY A 763 -14.31 5.25 -31.25
C GLY A 763 -13.55 6.38 -31.91
N GLN A 764 -13.99 6.76 -33.12
CA GLN A 764 -13.38 7.87 -33.85
C GLN A 764 -13.78 9.22 -33.23
N LYS A 765 -13.04 10.25 -33.53
CA LYS A 765 -13.29 11.62 -33.10
C LYS A 765 -13.86 12.42 -34.29
N ALA A 766 -14.91 13.22 -34.10
CA ALA A 766 -15.53 13.95 -35.14
C ALA A 766 -15.97 15.35 -34.72
N MET A 767 -15.90 16.31 -35.64
CA MET A 767 -16.61 17.59 -35.53
C MET A 767 -17.97 17.49 -36.21
N ALA A 768 -19.01 17.83 -35.49
CA ALA A 768 -20.37 17.83 -36.04
C ALA A 768 -21.08 19.16 -35.82
N VAL A 769 -22.09 19.42 -36.63
CA VAL A 769 -22.97 20.56 -36.52
C VAL A 769 -24.40 20.04 -36.35
N LEU A 770 -24.98 20.30 -35.18
CA LEU A 770 -26.34 19.87 -34.87
C LEU A 770 -27.37 20.89 -35.32
N ARG A 771 -28.40 20.44 -36.02
CA ARG A 771 -29.52 21.29 -36.44
C ARG A 771 -30.85 20.64 -36.06
N LEU A 772 -31.72 21.41 -35.41
CA LEU A 772 -33.09 21.04 -35.11
C LEU A 772 -33.96 21.11 -36.39
N SER A 773 -35.14 20.52 -36.33
CA SER A 773 -36.07 20.45 -37.50
C SER A 773 -36.52 21.83 -38.02
N ASP A 774 -36.45 22.87 -37.21
CA ASP A 774 -36.76 24.25 -37.56
C ASP A 774 -35.54 25.05 -38.09
N GLY A 775 -34.37 24.40 -38.21
CA GLY A 775 -33.12 24.99 -38.65
C GLY A 775 -32.32 25.71 -37.57
N SER A 776 -32.84 25.80 -36.32
CA SER A 776 -32.11 26.29 -35.15
C SER A 776 -31.13 25.23 -34.67
N HIS A 777 -30.38 25.53 -33.58
CA HIS A 777 -29.44 24.60 -32.96
C HIS A 777 -29.84 24.34 -31.50
N PRO A 778 -29.40 23.22 -30.90
CA PRO A 778 -29.53 23.02 -29.47
C PRO A 778 -28.85 24.16 -28.69
N PRO A 779 -29.28 24.47 -27.46
CA PRO A 779 -28.69 25.54 -26.70
C PRO A 779 -27.23 25.23 -26.30
N PHE A 780 -26.44 26.29 -26.01
CA PHE A 780 -25.10 26.14 -25.48
C PHE A 780 -25.07 25.21 -24.25
N GLY A 781 -24.09 24.32 -24.18
CA GLY A 781 -23.95 23.36 -23.09
C GLY A 781 -24.92 22.16 -23.16
N ALA A 782 -25.67 22.00 -24.26
CA ALA A 782 -26.45 20.78 -24.46
C ALA A 782 -25.51 19.58 -24.56
N GLU A 783 -25.80 18.52 -23.81
CA GLU A 783 -25.01 17.29 -23.74
C GLU A 783 -25.44 16.31 -24.84
N VAL A 784 -24.48 15.75 -25.53
CA VAL A 784 -24.72 14.60 -26.44
C VAL A 784 -24.30 13.33 -25.70
N LYS A 785 -25.25 12.38 -25.58
CA LYS A 785 -25.01 11.09 -24.92
C LYS A 785 -25.19 9.93 -25.88
N ASN A 786 -24.32 8.94 -25.76
CA ASN A 786 -24.44 7.67 -26.47
C ASN A 786 -25.47 6.73 -25.82
N ASP A 787 -25.70 5.55 -26.38
CA ASP A 787 -26.66 4.55 -25.87
C ASP A 787 -26.28 4.00 -24.48
N ASN A 788 -25.02 4.19 -24.02
CA ASN A 788 -24.55 3.86 -22.70
C ASN A 788 -24.67 5.00 -21.67
N GLU A 789 -25.41 6.08 -22.03
CA GLU A 789 -25.60 7.29 -21.22
C GLU A 789 -24.29 8.08 -20.94
N GLN A 790 -23.21 7.79 -21.67
CA GLN A 790 -21.95 8.53 -21.54
C GLN A 790 -22.05 9.84 -22.33
N THR A 791 -21.61 10.95 -21.71
CA THR A 791 -21.50 12.24 -22.40
C THR A 791 -20.34 12.21 -23.38
N VAL A 792 -20.63 12.23 -24.68
CA VAL A 792 -19.67 12.12 -25.77
C VAL A 792 -19.39 13.48 -26.45
N GLY A 793 -20.08 14.55 -26.07
CA GLY A 793 -19.84 15.91 -26.57
C GLY A 793 -20.72 16.96 -25.91
N LEU A 794 -20.29 18.22 -26.01
CA LEU A 794 -21.01 19.40 -25.58
C LEU A 794 -21.21 20.34 -26.76
N VAL A 795 -22.43 20.88 -26.93
CA VAL A 795 -22.80 21.76 -28.03
C VAL A 795 -22.39 23.19 -27.72
N ASP A 796 -21.78 23.88 -28.69
CA ASP A 796 -21.40 25.30 -28.59
C ASP A 796 -22.57 26.26 -28.99
N ASP A 797 -22.28 27.57 -28.98
CA ASP A 797 -23.25 28.63 -29.29
C ASP A 797 -23.82 28.58 -30.74
N ASP A 798 -23.07 27.94 -31.65
CA ASP A 798 -23.44 27.83 -33.07
C ASP A 798 -23.97 26.44 -33.42
N GLY A 799 -24.13 25.56 -32.46
CA GLY A 799 -24.56 24.18 -32.62
C GLY A 799 -23.46 23.26 -33.12
N ASN A 800 -22.17 23.66 -33.03
CA ASN A 800 -21.07 22.76 -33.28
C ASN A 800 -20.82 21.91 -32.01
N VAL A 801 -20.37 20.69 -32.26
CA VAL A 801 -19.99 19.76 -31.20
C VAL A 801 -18.81 18.91 -31.63
N TYR A 802 -17.86 18.78 -30.71
CA TYR A 802 -16.84 17.77 -30.81
C TYR A 802 -17.41 16.48 -30.21
N LEU A 803 -17.45 15.42 -31.01
CA LEU A 803 -17.95 14.10 -30.61
C LEU A 803 -16.79 13.14 -30.44
N ALA A 804 -16.68 12.55 -29.27
CA ALA A 804 -15.76 11.47 -28.97
C ALA A 804 -16.44 10.09 -29.11
N GLY A 805 -15.69 9.08 -29.52
CA GLY A 805 -16.16 7.69 -29.53
C GLY A 805 -17.16 7.36 -30.64
N VAL A 806 -17.12 8.09 -31.73
CA VAL A 806 -18.01 7.94 -32.88
C VAL A 806 -17.86 6.58 -33.57
N LYS A 807 -18.97 5.87 -33.79
CA LYS A 807 -19.03 4.58 -34.52
C LYS A 807 -20.03 4.66 -35.68
N PRO A 808 -19.81 3.91 -36.79
CA PRO A 808 -20.74 3.88 -37.88
C PRO A 808 -22.17 3.50 -37.45
N GLY A 809 -23.16 4.30 -37.84
CA GLY A 809 -24.57 4.03 -37.54
C GLY A 809 -25.00 4.17 -36.08
N GLU A 810 -24.15 4.72 -35.22
CA GLU A 810 -24.44 4.88 -33.78
C GLU A 810 -25.57 5.90 -33.58
N HIS A 811 -26.43 5.61 -32.61
CA HIS A 811 -27.51 6.49 -32.17
C HIS A 811 -27.06 7.25 -30.90
N MET A 812 -27.34 8.57 -30.87
CA MET A 812 -27.04 9.42 -29.71
C MET A 812 -28.22 10.34 -29.41
N SER A 813 -28.42 10.66 -28.15
CA SER A 813 -29.49 11.58 -27.70
C SER A 813 -28.89 12.89 -27.20
N VAL A 814 -29.56 14.01 -27.48
CA VAL A 814 -29.15 15.36 -27.08
C VAL A 814 -30.01 15.84 -25.92
N PHE A 815 -29.34 16.20 -24.81
CA PHE A 815 -29.98 16.60 -23.57
C PHE A 815 -29.71 18.07 -23.25
N TRP A 816 -30.73 18.77 -22.76
CA TRP A 816 -30.60 20.05 -22.06
C TRP A 816 -31.69 20.18 -21.01
N SER A 817 -31.42 20.96 -19.97
CA SER A 817 -32.30 21.06 -18.80
C SER A 817 -32.67 19.68 -18.19
N GLY A 818 -31.73 18.70 -18.26
CA GLY A 818 -31.91 17.37 -17.71
C GLY A 818 -32.86 16.42 -18.46
N VAL A 819 -33.34 16.80 -19.66
CA VAL A 819 -34.28 16.02 -20.47
C VAL A 819 -33.72 15.79 -21.88
N ALA A 820 -33.92 14.59 -22.43
CA ALA A 820 -33.61 14.29 -23.83
C ALA A 820 -34.62 14.96 -24.74
N HIS A 821 -34.16 15.82 -25.62
CA HIS A 821 -35.02 16.60 -26.53
C HIS A 821 -35.02 16.10 -27.98
N CYS A 822 -33.89 15.62 -28.45
CA CYS A 822 -33.79 15.09 -29.81
C CYS A 822 -32.72 14.00 -29.91
N ASP A 823 -32.78 13.22 -30.95
CA ASP A 823 -31.88 12.13 -31.27
C ASP A 823 -31.13 12.41 -32.57
N ILE A 824 -29.87 12.00 -32.63
CA ILE A 824 -29.02 12.06 -33.83
C ILE A 824 -28.55 10.66 -34.19
N ASN A 825 -28.45 10.38 -35.48
CA ASN A 825 -27.91 9.13 -35.99
C ASN A 825 -26.67 9.42 -36.83
N LEU A 826 -25.62 8.70 -36.55
CA LEU A 826 -24.38 8.81 -37.32
C LEU A 826 -24.49 8.06 -38.66
N PRO A 827 -23.84 8.54 -39.73
CA PRO A 827 -23.83 7.84 -41.01
C PRO A 827 -23.14 6.48 -40.93
N ASP A 828 -23.62 5.51 -41.71
CA ASP A 828 -22.96 4.22 -41.95
C ASP A 828 -22.77 4.00 -43.45
N PRO A 829 -21.53 3.98 -43.97
CA PRO A 829 -20.23 4.18 -43.31
C PRO A 829 -19.97 5.64 -42.89
N LEU A 830 -19.07 5.85 -41.95
CA LEU A 830 -18.58 7.19 -41.61
C LEU A 830 -17.80 7.80 -42.79
N PRO A 831 -17.89 9.13 -43.01
CA PRO A 831 -17.07 9.82 -44.00
C PRO A 831 -15.57 9.68 -43.68
N ALA A 832 -14.72 9.73 -44.71
CA ALA A 832 -13.27 9.65 -44.56
C ALA A 832 -12.66 10.84 -43.78
N ASP A 833 -13.32 12.01 -43.87
CA ASP A 833 -12.93 13.21 -43.12
C ASP A 833 -13.99 13.57 -42.10
N LEU A 834 -13.71 13.31 -40.81
CA LEU A 834 -14.60 13.54 -39.69
C LEU A 834 -14.44 14.93 -39.05
N PHE A 835 -13.41 15.70 -39.46
CA PHE A 835 -13.13 17.01 -38.88
C PHE A 835 -13.66 18.20 -39.73
N ASN A 836 -14.16 17.94 -40.94
CA ASN A 836 -14.77 18.97 -41.79
C ASN A 836 -16.22 19.33 -41.41
N GLY A 837 -16.72 18.83 -40.25
CA GLY A 837 -18.05 19.14 -39.74
C GLY A 837 -19.17 18.27 -40.35
N LEU A 838 -19.56 17.23 -39.65
CA LEU A 838 -20.71 16.40 -39.99
C LEU A 838 -21.98 17.16 -39.70
N LEU A 839 -22.81 17.46 -40.74
CA LEU A 839 -24.15 18.03 -40.48
C LEU A 839 -25.08 16.91 -40.01
N LEU A 840 -25.47 16.95 -38.73
CA LEU A 840 -26.32 15.94 -38.09
C LEU A 840 -27.68 16.55 -37.75
N PRO A 841 -28.79 16.10 -38.39
CA PRO A 841 -30.13 16.54 -38.03
C PRO A 841 -30.54 15.94 -36.68
N CYS A 842 -30.91 16.79 -35.74
CA CYS A 842 -31.44 16.39 -34.44
C CYS A 842 -32.97 16.23 -34.55
N GLN A 843 -33.44 14.99 -34.55
CA GLN A 843 -34.84 14.64 -34.70
C GLN A 843 -35.53 14.65 -33.34
N HIS A 844 -36.61 15.47 -33.18
CA HIS A 844 -37.38 15.53 -31.96
C HIS A 844 -37.93 14.14 -31.60
N LYS A 845 -37.70 13.70 -30.35
CA LYS A 845 -38.48 12.59 -29.77
C LYS A 845 -39.94 13.00 -29.75
N GLY A 846 -40.78 12.33 -30.56
CA GLY A 846 -42.20 12.67 -30.70
C GLY A 846 -42.89 12.78 -29.34
N ASN A 847 -43.57 13.91 -29.12
CA ASN A 847 -44.44 14.30 -28.02
C ASN A 847 -44.47 13.37 -26.79
N VAL A 848 -43.63 13.65 -25.83
CA VAL A 848 -43.98 13.36 -24.44
C VAL A 848 -44.83 14.53 -23.95
N ALA A 849 -46.13 14.30 -23.82
CA ALA A 849 -47.07 15.25 -23.24
C ALA A 849 -46.55 15.69 -21.88
N PRO A 850 -46.72 16.99 -21.48
CA PRO A 850 -46.29 17.44 -20.17
C PRO A 850 -46.96 16.58 -19.09
N ILE A 851 -46.17 16.05 -18.18
CA ILE A 851 -46.65 15.29 -17.03
C ILE A 851 -47.42 16.28 -16.15
N THR A 852 -48.73 16.32 -16.36
CA THR A 852 -49.66 16.90 -15.39
C THR A 852 -49.61 16.00 -14.16
N SER A 853 -49.34 16.59 -13.00
CA SER A 853 -49.34 15.97 -11.67
C SER A 853 -50.52 15.00 -11.53
N PRO A 854 -50.33 13.76 -11.07
CA PRO A 854 -51.42 12.87 -10.79
C PRO A 854 -52.21 13.37 -9.59
N ALA A 855 -53.46 13.68 -9.84
CA ALA A 855 -54.48 13.96 -8.82
C ALA A 855 -54.54 12.77 -7.86
N VAL A 856 -54.49 13.07 -6.56
CA VAL A 856 -54.75 12.18 -5.46
C VAL A 856 -56.09 11.49 -5.66
N LYS A 857 -56.09 10.15 -5.79
CA LYS A 857 -57.30 9.31 -5.65
C LYS A 857 -57.32 8.66 -4.27
N PRO A 858 -58.47 8.59 -3.61
CA PRO A 858 -58.60 8.13 -2.24
C PRO A 858 -58.50 6.59 -2.12
N ALA A 859 -58.07 6.17 -0.97
CA ALA A 859 -57.86 4.81 -0.50
C ALA A 859 -59.00 3.83 -0.83
N ILE A 860 -58.65 2.65 -1.29
CA ILE A 860 -59.53 1.45 -1.30
C ILE A 860 -58.95 0.44 -0.32
N GLN A 861 -59.87 -0.04 0.52
CA GLN A 861 -59.73 -0.92 1.68
C GLN A 861 -58.97 -2.22 1.38
N GLU A 862 -58.17 -2.60 2.40
CA GLU A 862 -57.63 -3.93 2.64
C GLU A 862 -58.70 -5.03 2.53
N GLN A 863 -58.40 -6.05 1.76
CA GLN A 863 -58.94 -7.40 1.96
C GLN A 863 -57.83 -8.36 2.35
N THR A 864 -57.85 -8.70 3.62
CA THR A 864 -57.06 -9.75 4.26
C THR A 864 -57.42 -11.12 3.68
N GLN A 865 -56.58 -11.76 2.95
CA GLN A 865 -56.64 -13.21 2.72
C GLN A 865 -55.59 -13.92 3.61
N ARG A 866 -56.13 -14.68 4.58
CA ARG A 866 -55.41 -15.65 5.39
C ARG A 866 -54.86 -16.76 4.47
N VAL A 867 -53.58 -17.00 4.48
CA VAL A 867 -52.94 -18.24 4.00
C VAL A 867 -52.48 -19.04 5.20
N THR A 868 -53.01 -20.22 5.33
CA THR A 868 -52.66 -21.27 6.32
C THR A 868 -51.29 -21.84 6.06
N PRO A 869 -50.51 -22.23 7.05
CA PRO A 869 -49.18 -22.85 6.85
C PRO A 869 -49.32 -24.34 6.54
N THR A 870 -48.61 -24.77 5.51
CA THR A 870 -48.39 -26.19 5.19
C THR A 870 -47.08 -26.66 5.81
N GLU A 871 -47.15 -27.82 6.45
CA GLU A 871 -46.05 -28.56 7.10
C GLU A 871 -44.94 -28.98 6.12
N PRO A 872 -43.67 -29.20 6.62
CA PRO A 872 -42.53 -29.66 5.81
C PRO A 872 -42.56 -31.17 5.63
N PRO A 873 -42.08 -31.70 4.51
CA PRO A 873 -41.92 -33.14 4.31
C PRO A 873 -40.65 -33.68 4.96
N THR A 874 -40.84 -34.84 5.50
CA THR A 874 -39.94 -35.78 6.20
C THR A 874 -38.69 -36.19 5.39
N SER A 875 -37.66 -36.43 6.18
CA SER A 875 -36.36 -37.11 5.93
C SER A 875 -36.37 -38.27 4.92
N ILE A 876 -35.34 -38.28 4.06
CA ILE A 876 -34.86 -39.51 3.42
C ILE A 876 -33.41 -39.73 3.82
N SER A 877 -33.20 -40.83 4.54
CA SER A 877 -31.90 -41.45 4.80
C SER A 877 -31.36 -42.10 3.54
N VAL A 878 -30.09 -41.91 3.21
CA VAL A 878 -29.34 -42.81 2.35
C VAL A 878 -27.99 -43.11 3.00
N ASN A 879 -27.82 -44.43 3.25
CA ASN A 879 -26.57 -45.10 3.59
C ASN A 879 -25.55 -45.01 2.43
N GLN A 880 -24.38 -44.82 2.74
CA GLN A 880 -23.03 -45.37 2.50
C GLN A 880 -21.95 -44.30 2.53
#